data_f932859d8d2246cb7513625fbece25ab
#
_entry.id   f932859d8d2246cb7513625fbece25ab
#
_cell.length_a   1.000
_cell.length_b   1.000
_cell.length_c   1.000
_cell.angle_alpha   90.00
_cell.angle_beta   90.00
_cell.angle_gamma   90.00
#
_symmetry.space_group_name_H-M   'P 1'
#
loop_
_entity.id
_entity.type
_entity.pdbx_description
1 polymer ?
#
loop_
_entity_poly.entity_id
_entity_poly.type
_entity_poly.pdbx_seq_one_letter_code
_entity_poly.pdbx_strand_id
1 'polypeptide(L)'
;MSSNSLVRLRRLLGAVLAALIVGMGAVAPAAAAPGDGTTTLNWRQLGMGTSVTIDGADVPVGVSIPVPQGMSPTTLTGVVASATNVTDAFIQVARTDGTIIGTVVVPRFGPRQLSTAFSVPLTAVPVGDNGRADLRLTLRNGTDDSVCGPVPEVALTSLNVAFRGAATVPSTIQDVFGTVVNRVTVYTPEDPSAAAAQTTLGVVAAIANHYRPQRVAIDVVESADARLPRAASPLDRAVVIREEGGAGSVRLERAGLPGAVLVISGDQDSLPDQVALFRDGLTGLAQTPSAAVESVGDRQMQGSDSVTFGEFSDRLLVEALGTASLVPGFDPTILALGRPGAVDVALKARYTPVRDNERANVMAVTGGEILHTSALNASGALDTQFTIPAAQVAANEPLEFRVSYEPAPGACSPRSVPLTFQIDPSSTASSSTTPVRMGGFSSVPLGWQPTVQVALDNTNPAQLDAAAALLASVQRSSATALSPVLVPLEQAIASNTGALVVADAANARPLNPPINTEDSSTLVDLAAQIRLAIPDGLGTIQAFSQNSRTVVLVSTSGSWDLVYPLFAYLDDQQGDLANLRGDVLVAGRAGQPELMTVRADGPQAEVDQVGTSWVVWLGVSAAVFAIAVLVSVAIMLYRRRFGGSGDPADGSTT
;
A
#
# COMPACT_ATOMS: atom_id res chain seq x y z
N MET A 1 -38.93 -56.41 -0.37
CA MET A 1 -37.52 -55.88 -0.40
C MET A 1 -37.52 -54.65 0.49
N SER A 2 -36.83 -54.74 1.60
CA SER A 2 -37.01 -53.85 2.76
C SER A 2 -36.34 -52.48 2.65
N SER A 3 -37.00 -51.48 3.20
CA SER A 3 -36.63 -50.07 3.23
C SER A 3 -35.25 -49.73 3.85
N ASN A 4 -34.53 -50.74 4.35
CA ASN A 4 -33.24 -50.59 5.05
C ASN A 4 -32.02 -50.54 4.12
N SER A 5 -32.15 -50.89 2.85
CA SER A 5 -31.03 -50.84 1.89
C SER A 5 -30.81 -49.46 1.30
N LEU A 6 -31.84 -48.63 1.17
CA LEU A 6 -31.75 -47.24 0.67
C LEU A 6 -31.12 -46.25 1.67
N VAL A 7 -31.30 -46.49 2.97
CA VAL A 7 -30.72 -45.67 4.04
C VAL A 7 -29.21 -45.93 4.18
N ARG A 8 -28.76 -47.15 3.96
CA ARG A 8 -27.33 -47.50 3.99
C ARG A 8 -26.58 -46.97 2.77
N LEU A 9 -27.21 -46.91 1.59
CA LEU A 9 -26.60 -46.35 0.37
C LEU A 9 -26.48 -44.82 0.46
N ARG A 10 -27.44 -44.11 1.05
CA ARG A 10 -27.37 -42.67 1.29
C ARG A 10 -26.29 -42.27 2.31
N ARG A 11 -26.03 -43.11 3.33
CA ARG A 11 -24.97 -42.88 4.31
C ARG A 11 -23.58 -43.14 3.75
N LEU A 12 -23.41 -44.06 2.82
CA LEU A 12 -22.14 -44.32 2.14
C LEU A 12 -21.84 -43.27 1.08
N LEU A 13 -22.81 -42.75 0.34
CA LEU A 13 -22.59 -41.64 -0.60
C LEU A 13 -22.32 -40.31 0.14
N GLY A 14 -22.91 -40.07 1.30
CA GLY A 14 -22.60 -38.91 2.13
C GLY A 14 -21.18 -38.92 2.70
N ALA A 15 -20.66 -40.09 3.05
CA ALA A 15 -19.31 -40.24 3.58
C ALA A 15 -18.21 -40.09 2.51
N VAL A 16 -18.48 -40.49 1.26
CA VAL A 16 -17.54 -40.33 0.13
C VAL A 16 -17.51 -38.88 -0.36
N LEU A 17 -18.64 -38.15 -0.33
CA LEU A 17 -18.66 -36.74 -0.69
C LEU A 17 -18.02 -35.87 0.39
N ALA A 18 -18.12 -36.21 1.67
CA ALA A 18 -17.43 -35.51 2.75
C ALA A 18 -15.91 -35.76 2.75
N ALA A 19 -15.45 -36.92 2.29
CA ALA A 19 -14.04 -37.24 2.16
C ALA A 19 -13.38 -36.54 0.94
N LEU A 20 -14.15 -36.19 -0.10
CA LEU A 20 -13.64 -35.45 -1.28
C LEU A 20 -13.57 -33.94 -1.06
N ILE A 21 -14.30 -33.37 -0.11
CA ILE A 21 -14.24 -31.92 0.23
C ILE A 21 -13.10 -31.62 1.23
N VAL A 22 -12.63 -32.60 1.98
CA VAL A 22 -11.47 -32.44 2.89
C VAL A 22 -10.12 -32.53 2.15
N GLY A 23 -10.10 -32.92 0.88
CA GLY A 23 -8.90 -33.05 0.05
C GLY A 23 -8.45 -31.76 -0.68
N MET A 24 -9.23 -30.67 -0.66
CA MET A 24 -8.76 -29.34 -1.06
C MET A 24 -8.33 -28.56 0.18
N GLY A 25 -7.44 -29.15 0.96
CA GLY A 25 -6.72 -28.45 2.02
C GLY A 25 -5.94 -27.31 1.38
N ALA A 26 -6.23 -26.09 1.83
CA ALA A 26 -5.33 -24.99 1.66
C ALA A 26 -3.91 -25.50 1.95
N VAL A 27 -3.01 -25.41 0.99
CA VAL A 27 -1.59 -25.55 1.24
C VAL A 27 -1.24 -24.35 2.11
N ALA A 28 -1.38 -24.51 3.42
CA ALA A 28 -0.76 -23.60 4.35
C ALA A 28 0.73 -23.59 3.99
N PRO A 29 1.38 -22.42 3.84
CA PRO A 29 2.82 -22.38 3.68
C PRO A 29 3.40 -23.19 4.83
N ALA A 30 4.13 -24.24 4.49
CA ALA A 30 4.81 -25.07 5.49
C ALA A 30 5.70 -24.12 6.29
N ALA A 31 5.31 -23.85 7.54
CA ALA A 31 6.21 -23.20 8.48
C ALA A 31 7.46 -24.10 8.53
N ALA A 32 8.59 -23.59 8.03
CA ALA A 32 9.84 -24.30 8.08
C ALA A 32 10.08 -24.71 9.54
N ALA A 33 10.36 -25.98 9.74
CA ALA A 33 10.70 -26.48 11.07
C ALA A 33 11.91 -25.69 11.59
N PRO A 34 11.94 -25.27 12.86
CA PRO A 34 13.09 -24.57 13.44
C PRO A 34 14.25 -25.55 13.55
N GLY A 35 15.16 -25.56 12.58
CA GLY A 35 16.28 -26.50 12.53
C GLY A 35 17.51 -25.97 11.82
N ASP A 36 17.37 -25.17 10.76
CA ASP A 36 18.49 -24.88 9.87
C ASP A 36 19.00 -23.43 9.89
N GLY A 37 18.52 -22.57 10.80
CA GLY A 37 18.89 -21.15 10.82
C GLY A 37 18.50 -20.40 9.52
N THR A 38 17.49 -20.92 8.80
CA THR A 38 16.98 -20.31 7.57
C THR A 38 15.66 -19.58 7.86
N THR A 39 15.58 -18.31 7.52
CA THR A 39 14.37 -17.48 7.62
C THR A 39 13.98 -17.03 6.23
N THR A 40 12.69 -17.20 5.86
CA THR A 40 12.15 -16.72 4.59
C THR A 40 11.29 -15.50 4.84
N LEU A 41 11.56 -14.41 4.13
CA LEU A 41 10.81 -13.17 4.16
C LEU A 41 10.22 -12.90 2.78
N ASN A 42 8.96 -12.48 2.75
CA ASN A 42 8.32 -12.07 1.52
C ASN A 42 8.75 -10.63 1.13
N TRP A 43 8.51 -10.29 -0.13
CA TRP A 43 8.90 -9.01 -0.71
C TRP A 43 8.34 -7.80 0.05
N ARG A 44 7.11 -7.91 0.56
CA ARG A 44 6.47 -6.88 1.40
C ARG A 44 7.18 -6.69 2.74
N GLN A 45 7.54 -7.79 3.42
CA GLN A 45 8.27 -7.73 4.69
C GLN A 45 9.65 -7.09 4.54
N LEU A 46 10.21 -7.14 3.32
CA LEU A 46 11.45 -6.47 2.95
C LEU A 46 11.26 -5.01 2.51
N GLY A 47 10.04 -4.48 2.56
CA GLY A 47 9.73 -3.12 2.11
C GLY A 47 9.82 -2.92 0.61
N MET A 48 9.74 -4.00 -0.13
CA MET A 48 9.77 -3.99 -1.59
C MET A 48 8.34 -4.18 -2.10
N GLY A 49 7.95 -3.59 -3.18
CA GLY A 49 6.59 -3.67 -3.73
C GLY A 49 6.02 -5.11 -3.81
N THR A 50 4.91 -5.30 -4.48
CA THR A 50 4.27 -6.63 -4.61
C THR A 50 4.75 -7.40 -5.83
N SER A 51 5.35 -6.68 -6.80
CA SER A 51 5.81 -7.23 -8.07
C SER A 51 7.06 -6.49 -8.56
N VAL A 52 7.76 -7.13 -9.49
CA VAL A 52 8.79 -6.51 -10.31
C VAL A 52 8.39 -6.67 -11.75
N THR A 53 8.25 -5.56 -12.47
CA THR A 53 8.01 -5.55 -13.91
C THR A 53 9.33 -5.28 -14.64
N ILE A 54 9.60 -6.06 -15.68
CA ILE A 54 10.76 -5.89 -16.55
C ILE A 54 10.23 -5.50 -17.91
N ASP A 55 10.46 -4.24 -18.28
CA ASP A 55 10.01 -3.64 -19.52
C ASP A 55 11.20 -3.53 -20.48
N GLY A 56 11.04 -4.09 -21.65
CA GLY A 56 12.09 -4.11 -22.68
C GLY A 56 13.02 -5.32 -22.61
N ALA A 57 13.47 -5.75 -23.79
CA ALA A 57 14.53 -6.72 -23.90
C ALA A 57 15.89 -6.03 -23.75
N ASP A 58 16.82 -6.70 -23.07
CA ASP A 58 18.20 -6.25 -22.86
C ASP A 58 18.37 -5.01 -21.95
N VAL A 59 17.28 -4.49 -21.38
CA VAL A 59 17.30 -3.40 -20.40
C VAL A 59 17.36 -4.00 -18.99
N PRO A 60 18.40 -3.71 -18.19
CA PRO A 60 18.51 -4.24 -16.84
C PRO A 60 17.63 -3.46 -15.85
N VAL A 61 16.83 -4.16 -15.07
CA VAL A 61 16.10 -3.65 -13.91
C VAL A 61 16.92 -3.93 -12.65
N GLY A 62 17.27 -2.89 -11.91
CA GLY A 62 17.97 -2.99 -10.63
C GLY A 62 17.01 -3.41 -9.52
N VAL A 63 17.45 -4.38 -8.70
CA VAL A 63 16.73 -4.84 -7.51
C VAL A 63 17.69 -4.84 -6.34
N SER A 64 17.35 -4.08 -5.30
CA SER A 64 18.16 -3.93 -4.09
C SER A 64 17.44 -4.55 -2.91
N ILE A 65 17.88 -5.72 -2.47
CA ILE A 65 17.23 -6.54 -1.43
C ILE A 65 17.79 -6.17 -0.05
N PRO A 66 16.98 -5.65 0.88
CA PRO A 66 17.42 -5.46 2.26
C PRO A 66 17.76 -6.80 2.92
N VAL A 67 18.86 -6.84 3.64
CA VAL A 67 19.34 -8.06 4.32
C VAL A 67 19.28 -7.86 5.83
N PRO A 68 18.65 -8.77 6.59
CA PRO A 68 18.68 -8.71 8.05
C PRO A 68 20.13 -8.77 8.56
N GLN A 69 20.47 -7.90 9.50
CA GLN A 69 21.82 -7.82 10.05
C GLN A 69 22.27 -9.16 10.64
N GLY A 70 23.47 -9.62 10.26
CA GLY A 70 24.01 -10.94 10.66
C GLY A 70 23.55 -12.11 9.80
N MET A 71 22.69 -11.87 8.79
CA MET A 71 22.23 -12.90 7.87
C MET A 71 22.81 -12.70 6.46
N SER A 72 22.70 -13.75 5.64
CA SER A 72 23.08 -13.72 4.22
C SER A 72 21.95 -14.27 3.36
N PRO A 73 21.65 -13.68 2.20
CA PRO A 73 20.63 -14.18 1.29
C PRO A 73 21.10 -15.50 0.67
N THR A 74 20.18 -16.45 0.53
CA THR A 74 20.51 -17.78 -0.03
C THR A 74 19.73 -18.08 -1.32
N THR A 75 18.45 -17.67 -1.39
CA THR A 75 17.60 -18.03 -2.50
C THR A 75 16.51 -16.97 -2.72
N LEU A 76 16.31 -16.55 -3.96
CA LEU A 76 15.16 -15.79 -4.40
C LEU A 76 14.16 -16.75 -5.05
N THR A 77 12.92 -16.77 -4.59
CA THR A 77 11.82 -17.51 -5.19
C THR A 77 10.69 -16.59 -5.58
N GLY A 78 9.91 -16.97 -6.57
CA GLY A 78 8.78 -16.20 -7.03
C GLY A 78 8.02 -16.88 -8.15
N VAL A 79 7.13 -16.12 -8.78
CA VAL A 79 6.28 -16.57 -9.87
C VAL A 79 6.40 -15.60 -11.04
N VAL A 80 6.64 -16.11 -12.23
CA VAL A 80 6.41 -15.38 -13.49
C VAL A 80 4.90 -15.37 -13.71
N ALA A 81 4.26 -14.23 -13.51
CA ALA A 81 2.80 -14.10 -13.48
C ALA A 81 2.21 -13.73 -14.84
N SER A 82 2.94 -12.94 -15.62
CA SER A 82 2.55 -12.57 -16.97
C SER A 82 3.77 -12.30 -17.84
N ALA A 83 3.59 -12.49 -19.13
CA ALA A 83 4.57 -12.07 -20.13
C ALA A 83 3.83 -11.66 -21.41
N THR A 84 4.19 -10.51 -21.94
CA THR A 84 3.59 -9.93 -23.15
C THR A 84 4.69 -9.71 -24.17
N ASN A 85 4.44 -10.07 -25.43
CA ASN A 85 5.37 -9.93 -26.55
C ASN A 85 6.74 -10.59 -26.34
N VAL A 86 6.76 -11.74 -25.69
CA VAL A 86 7.97 -12.53 -25.46
C VAL A 86 7.95 -13.81 -26.29
N THR A 87 9.09 -14.16 -26.86
CA THR A 87 9.30 -15.40 -27.62
C THR A 87 10.58 -16.06 -27.14
N ASP A 88 10.46 -17.32 -26.65
CA ASP A 88 11.59 -18.12 -26.15
C ASP A 88 12.52 -17.30 -25.21
N ALA A 89 11.88 -16.57 -24.28
CA ALA A 89 12.54 -15.61 -23.42
C ALA A 89 13.01 -16.22 -22.09
N PHE A 90 14.03 -15.60 -21.52
CA PHE A 90 14.45 -15.87 -20.16
C PHE A 90 14.92 -14.57 -19.46
N ILE A 91 14.81 -14.54 -18.15
CA ILE A 91 15.34 -13.44 -17.34
C ILE A 91 16.71 -13.87 -16.84
N GLN A 92 17.71 -13.10 -17.19
CA GLN A 92 19.05 -13.23 -16.67
C GLN A 92 19.15 -12.51 -15.35
N VAL A 93 19.54 -13.21 -14.29
CA VAL A 93 19.78 -12.64 -12.97
C VAL A 93 21.29 -12.52 -12.76
N ALA A 94 21.76 -11.32 -12.55
CA ALA A 94 23.18 -11.01 -12.40
C ALA A 94 23.43 -10.10 -11.19
N ARG A 95 24.66 -10.10 -10.71
CA ARG A 95 25.20 -9.12 -9.76
C ARG A 95 25.41 -7.78 -10.47
N THR A 96 25.66 -6.73 -9.70
CA THR A 96 25.97 -5.39 -10.22
C THR A 96 27.25 -5.34 -11.08
N ASP A 97 28.20 -6.25 -10.84
CA ASP A 97 29.42 -6.41 -11.64
C ASP A 97 29.23 -7.18 -12.96
N GLY A 98 27.98 -7.61 -13.26
CA GLY A 98 27.64 -8.35 -14.46
C GLY A 98 27.77 -9.86 -14.33
N THR A 99 28.25 -10.41 -13.19
CA THR A 99 28.35 -11.86 -12.98
C THR A 99 26.96 -12.48 -12.95
N ILE A 100 26.67 -13.39 -13.86
CA ILE A 100 25.40 -14.12 -13.92
C ILE A 100 25.36 -15.14 -12.79
N ILE A 101 24.28 -15.12 -12.01
CA ILE A 101 24.05 -16.05 -10.89
C ILE A 101 22.91 -17.03 -11.15
N GLY A 102 22.07 -16.75 -12.15
CA GLY A 102 20.98 -17.64 -12.53
C GLY A 102 20.16 -17.11 -13.70
N THR A 103 19.26 -17.97 -14.16
CA THR A 103 18.30 -17.65 -15.22
C THR A 103 16.92 -18.14 -14.84
N VAL A 104 15.90 -17.37 -15.20
CA VAL A 104 14.49 -17.71 -15.04
C VAL A 104 13.86 -17.85 -16.40
N VAL A 105 13.40 -19.04 -16.74
CA VAL A 105 12.73 -19.29 -18.02
C VAL A 105 11.36 -18.63 -17.99
N VAL A 106 11.06 -17.84 -19.02
CA VAL A 106 9.73 -17.25 -19.21
C VAL A 106 8.90 -18.22 -20.05
N PRO A 107 7.81 -18.81 -19.51
CA PRO A 107 7.02 -19.77 -20.23
C PRO A 107 6.20 -19.08 -21.32
N ARG A 108 5.81 -19.86 -22.34
CA ARG A 108 4.73 -19.43 -23.24
C ARG A 108 3.41 -19.58 -22.52
N PHE A 109 2.80 -18.45 -22.15
CA PHE A 109 1.50 -18.45 -21.48
C PHE A 109 0.39 -18.92 -22.44
N GLY A 110 -0.59 -19.61 -21.89
CA GLY A 110 -1.74 -20.13 -22.62
C GLY A 110 -2.83 -20.58 -21.65
N PRO A 111 -3.98 -21.04 -22.16
CA PRO A 111 -5.15 -21.37 -21.33
C PRO A 111 -4.90 -22.38 -20.19
N ARG A 112 -3.82 -23.18 -20.31
CA ARG A 112 -3.45 -24.22 -19.33
C ARG A 112 -2.29 -23.85 -18.43
N GLN A 113 -1.57 -22.76 -18.73
CA GLN A 113 -0.41 -22.31 -17.97
C GLN A 113 -0.50 -20.80 -17.79
N LEU A 114 -0.95 -20.37 -16.62
CA LEU A 114 -1.18 -18.97 -16.28
C LEU A 114 -0.01 -18.37 -15.49
N SER A 115 0.88 -19.19 -14.95
CA SER A 115 2.04 -18.75 -14.18
C SER A 115 3.10 -19.85 -14.06
N THR A 116 4.33 -19.49 -13.73
CA THR A 116 5.43 -20.45 -13.49
C THR A 116 6.26 -20.02 -12.30
N ALA A 117 6.46 -20.93 -11.35
CA ALA A 117 7.34 -20.69 -10.22
C ALA A 117 8.82 -20.75 -10.65
N PHE A 118 9.65 -19.95 -9.99
CA PHE A 118 11.09 -19.97 -10.21
C PHE A 118 11.88 -19.92 -8.89
N SER A 119 13.14 -20.29 -8.97
CA SER A 119 14.09 -20.22 -7.85
C SER A 119 15.49 -19.89 -8.38
N VAL A 120 16.14 -18.90 -7.76
CA VAL A 120 17.48 -18.43 -8.13
C VAL A 120 18.36 -18.42 -6.88
N PRO A 121 19.56 -19.07 -6.90
CA PRO A 121 20.49 -19.03 -5.77
C PRO A 121 21.10 -17.63 -5.62
N LEU A 122 21.12 -17.10 -4.39
CA LEU A 122 21.71 -15.80 -4.06
C LEU A 122 23.01 -15.90 -3.25
N THR A 123 23.52 -17.09 -2.99
CA THR A 123 24.70 -17.32 -2.13
C THR A 123 25.98 -16.63 -2.62
N ALA A 124 26.04 -16.31 -3.92
CA ALA A 124 27.17 -15.58 -4.53
C ALA A 124 27.00 -14.05 -4.51
N VAL A 125 25.88 -13.53 -3.99
CA VAL A 125 25.62 -12.09 -3.95
C VAL A 125 26.18 -11.50 -2.67
N PRO A 126 27.13 -10.56 -2.75
CA PRO A 126 27.65 -9.90 -1.57
C PRO A 126 26.58 -8.96 -0.97
N VAL A 127 26.61 -8.83 0.35
CA VAL A 127 25.87 -7.78 1.05
C VAL A 127 26.76 -6.55 1.10
N GLY A 128 26.28 -5.43 0.58
CA GLY A 128 26.99 -4.16 0.62
C GLY A 128 27.03 -3.55 2.03
N ASP A 129 27.85 -2.51 2.21
CA ASP A 129 27.97 -1.77 3.47
C ASP A 129 26.64 -1.08 3.88
N ASN A 130 25.74 -0.86 2.91
CA ASN A 130 24.39 -0.38 3.13
C ASN A 130 23.40 -1.46 3.64
N GLY A 131 23.87 -2.67 3.91
CA GLY A 131 23.04 -3.79 4.35
C GLY A 131 22.12 -4.35 3.28
N ARG A 132 22.45 -4.19 2.00
CA ARG A 132 21.60 -4.61 0.87
C ARG A 132 22.37 -5.56 -0.06
N ALA A 133 21.63 -6.44 -0.72
CA ALA A 133 22.12 -7.32 -1.77
C ALA A 133 21.54 -6.86 -3.11
N ASP A 134 22.43 -6.38 -4.00
CA ASP A 134 22.02 -5.74 -5.25
C ASP A 134 22.10 -6.70 -6.43
N LEU A 135 21.01 -6.75 -7.20
CA LEU A 135 20.82 -7.60 -8.38
C LEU A 135 20.46 -6.77 -9.59
N ARG A 136 20.70 -7.34 -10.77
CA ARG A 136 20.19 -6.88 -12.06
C ARG A 136 19.40 -7.99 -12.71
N LEU A 137 18.16 -7.67 -13.09
CA LEU A 137 17.27 -8.57 -13.85
C LEU A 137 17.22 -8.05 -15.28
N THR A 138 17.58 -8.88 -16.24
CA THR A 138 17.57 -8.51 -17.67
C THR A 138 16.75 -9.53 -18.44
N LEU A 139 15.69 -9.07 -19.10
CA LEU A 139 14.91 -9.91 -20.01
C LEU A 139 15.70 -10.13 -21.29
N ARG A 140 15.97 -11.39 -21.62
CA ARG A 140 16.53 -11.83 -22.89
C ARG A 140 15.41 -12.45 -23.71
N ASN A 141 15.04 -11.78 -24.77
CA ASN A 141 13.98 -12.25 -25.67
C ASN A 141 14.59 -12.95 -26.89
N GLY A 142 13.97 -14.02 -27.34
CA GLY A 142 14.35 -14.66 -28.62
C GLY A 142 14.10 -13.70 -29.76
N THR A 143 15.02 -13.65 -30.69
CA THR A 143 14.88 -12.81 -31.88
C THR A 143 13.91 -13.47 -32.88
N ASP A 144 12.65 -13.03 -32.84
CA ASP A 144 11.79 -13.14 -34.02
C ASP A 144 11.93 -11.83 -34.80
N ASP A 145 12.68 -11.86 -35.89
CA ASP A 145 13.02 -10.70 -36.71
C ASP A 145 11.80 -9.99 -37.34
N SER A 146 10.59 -10.52 -37.11
CA SER A 146 9.35 -10.07 -37.73
C SER A 146 8.46 -9.20 -36.80
N VAL A 147 8.79 -9.03 -35.52
CA VAL A 147 7.88 -8.41 -34.56
C VAL A 147 8.22 -6.94 -34.32
N CYS A 148 7.52 -6.09 -35.08
CA CYS A 148 7.26 -4.71 -34.65
C CYS A 148 6.05 -4.73 -33.72
N GLY A 149 6.28 -4.91 -32.47
CA GLY A 149 5.23 -4.97 -31.47
C GLY A 149 5.53 -4.05 -30.28
N PRO A 150 4.59 -3.93 -29.35
CA PRO A 150 4.86 -3.28 -28.07
C PRO A 150 6.07 -3.92 -27.40
N VAL A 151 6.71 -3.14 -26.54
CA VAL A 151 7.87 -3.56 -25.76
C VAL A 151 7.57 -4.88 -25.04
N PRO A 152 8.47 -5.86 -25.05
CA PRO A 152 8.27 -7.09 -24.28
C PRO A 152 8.25 -6.77 -22.79
N GLU A 153 7.27 -7.33 -22.07
CA GLU A 153 7.06 -7.09 -20.65
C GLU A 153 6.94 -8.42 -19.91
N VAL A 154 7.55 -8.52 -18.75
CA VAL A 154 7.41 -9.67 -17.84
C VAL A 154 7.17 -9.20 -16.42
N ALA A 155 6.12 -9.70 -15.77
CA ALA A 155 5.82 -9.44 -14.37
C ALA A 155 6.19 -10.63 -13.48
N LEU A 156 6.97 -10.35 -12.44
CA LEU A 156 7.33 -11.27 -11.36
C LEU A 156 6.55 -10.92 -10.11
N THR A 157 5.90 -11.91 -9.51
CA THR A 157 5.07 -11.75 -8.29
C THR A 157 5.40 -12.81 -7.25
N SER A 158 4.77 -12.71 -6.07
CA SER A 158 4.95 -13.66 -4.96
C SER A 158 6.42 -13.89 -4.60
N LEU A 159 7.20 -12.81 -4.66
CA LEU A 159 8.63 -12.84 -4.43
C LEU A 159 8.94 -13.07 -2.95
N ASN A 160 9.87 -13.98 -2.68
CA ASN A 160 10.37 -14.31 -1.35
C ASN A 160 11.87 -14.50 -1.38
N VAL A 161 12.54 -14.14 -0.29
CA VAL A 161 13.98 -14.36 -0.11
C VAL A 161 14.21 -15.19 1.12
N ALA A 162 14.98 -16.26 0.97
CA ALA A 162 15.47 -17.06 2.08
C ALA A 162 16.84 -16.51 2.53
N PHE A 163 17.01 -16.39 3.84
CA PHE A 163 18.23 -15.93 4.49
C PHE A 163 18.76 -17.01 5.42
N ARG A 164 20.07 -17.14 5.52
CA ARG A 164 20.76 -18.03 6.45
C ARG A 164 21.59 -17.21 7.43
N GLY A 165 21.68 -17.66 8.68
CA GLY A 165 22.44 -17.04 9.74
C GLY A 165 21.56 -16.72 10.94
N ALA A 166 22.14 -16.10 11.95
CA ALA A 166 21.43 -15.58 13.10
C ALA A 166 21.36 -14.05 12.99
N ALA A 167 20.16 -13.49 13.14
CA ALA A 167 20.01 -12.05 13.23
C ALA A 167 20.85 -11.52 14.40
N THR A 168 21.55 -10.41 14.17
CA THR A 168 22.35 -9.76 15.21
C THR A 168 21.46 -9.29 16.35
N VAL A 169 21.88 -9.61 17.58
CA VAL A 169 21.19 -9.11 18.77
C VAL A 169 21.63 -7.68 19.04
N PRO A 170 20.71 -6.73 19.26
CA PRO A 170 21.06 -5.35 19.56
C PRO A 170 21.96 -5.23 20.80
N SER A 171 23.07 -4.52 20.69
CA SER A 171 23.99 -4.19 21.78
C SER A 171 24.04 -2.70 22.09
N THR A 172 23.60 -1.88 21.15
CA THR A 172 23.48 -0.43 21.26
C THR A 172 22.07 0.01 20.82
N ILE A 173 21.69 1.23 21.13
CA ILE A 173 20.41 1.80 20.69
C ILE A 173 20.34 1.83 19.16
N GLN A 174 21.45 2.14 18.49
CA GLN A 174 21.54 2.11 17.01
C GLN A 174 21.17 0.73 16.44
N ASP A 175 21.60 -0.36 17.09
CA ASP A 175 21.37 -1.72 16.60
C ASP A 175 19.90 -2.17 16.71
N VAL A 176 19.08 -1.47 17.52
CA VAL A 176 17.65 -1.82 17.68
C VAL A 176 16.93 -1.70 16.36
N PHE A 177 17.25 -0.67 15.57
CA PHE A 177 16.59 -0.38 14.29
C PHE A 177 17.49 -0.82 13.13
N GLY A 178 17.72 -2.13 13.03
CA GLY A 178 18.47 -2.73 11.92
C GLY A 178 17.76 -2.61 10.58
N THR A 179 18.43 -3.03 9.49
CA THR A 179 17.95 -2.89 8.11
C THR A 179 16.60 -3.55 7.85
N VAL A 180 16.30 -4.65 8.56
CA VAL A 180 15.04 -5.39 8.44
C VAL A 180 14.50 -5.72 9.82
N VAL A 181 13.29 -5.29 10.09
CA VAL A 181 12.51 -5.63 11.27
C VAL A 181 11.10 -6.03 10.82
N ASN A 182 10.57 -7.13 11.33
CA ASN A 182 9.24 -7.60 10.96
C ASN A 182 8.14 -6.93 11.79
N ARG A 183 8.39 -6.80 13.08
CA ARG A 183 7.41 -6.28 14.04
C ARG A 183 8.09 -5.46 15.12
N VAL A 184 7.45 -4.36 15.47
CA VAL A 184 7.78 -3.59 16.67
C VAL A 184 6.57 -3.56 17.58
N THR A 185 6.69 -4.08 18.79
CA THR A 185 5.65 -3.98 19.80
C THR A 185 6.01 -2.88 20.79
N VAL A 186 5.17 -1.85 20.86
CA VAL A 186 5.31 -0.74 21.80
C VAL A 186 4.42 -1.03 23.00
N TYR A 187 5.03 -1.23 24.13
CA TYR A 187 4.35 -1.49 25.39
C TYR A 187 4.13 -0.18 26.14
N THR A 188 2.88 0.12 26.45
CA THR A 188 2.45 1.32 27.17
C THR A 188 1.88 0.92 28.55
N PRO A 189 1.86 1.81 29.57
CA PRO A 189 1.15 1.56 30.82
C PRO A 189 -0.33 1.23 30.60
N GLU A 190 -0.95 0.55 31.57
CA GLU A 190 -2.39 0.18 31.55
C GLU A 190 -3.29 1.42 31.42
N ASP A 191 -2.98 2.45 32.20
CA ASP A 191 -3.61 3.78 32.12
C ASP A 191 -2.55 4.82 31.73
N PRO A 192 -2.24 4.96 30.43
CA PRO A 192 -1.18 5.87 30.02
C PRO A 192 -1.58 7.33 30.28
N SER A 193 -0.70 8.10 30.90
CA SER A 193 -0.86 9.56 30.98
C SER A 193 -0.81 10.17 29.57
N ALA A 194 -1.16 11.44 29.47
CA ALA A 194 -1.01 12.19 28.22
C ALA A 194 0.44 12.16 27.70
N ALA A 195 1.44 12.20 28.59
CA ALA A 195 2.86 12.12 28.22
C ALA A 195 3.24 10.75 27.67
N ALA A 196 2.79 9.66 28.30
CA ALA A 196 3.03 8.31 27.81
C ALA A 196 2.34 8.05 26.46
N ALA A 197 1.09 8.47 26.30
CA ALA A 197 0.35 8.38 25.05
C ALA A 197 1.01 9.22 23.95
N GLN A 198 1.42 10.46 24.22
CA GLN A 198 2.17 11.32 23.32
C GLN A 198 3.48 10.67 22.87
N THR A 199 4.23 10.11 23.82
CA THR A 199 5.50 9.41 23.55
C THR A 199 5.27 8.17 22.66
N THR A 200 4.24 7.37 22.96
CA THR A 200 3.85 6.20 22.18
C THR A 200 3.58 6.58 20.72
N LEU A 201 2.73 7.58 20.48
CA LEU A 201 2.41 8.06 19.14
C LEU A 201 3.64 8.61 18.40
N GLY A 202 4.48 9.36 19.10
CA GLY A 202 5.72 9.89 18.54
C GLY A 202 6.72 8.80 18.14
N VAL A 203 6.88 7.77 18.97
CA VAL A 203 7.73 6.60 18.69
C VAL A 203 7.19 5.83 17.49
N VAL A 204 5.87 5.58 17.41
CA VAL A 204 5.23 4.91 16.28
C VAL A 204 5.48 5.66 14.97
N ALA A 205 5.25 6.97 14.95
CA ALA A 205 5.51 7.81 13.78
C ALA A 205 6.98 7.77 13.36
N ALA A 206 7.91 7.88 14.31
CA ALA A 206 9.34 7.85 14.05
C ALA A 206 9.79 6.48 13.48
N ILE A 207 9.30 5.37 14.02
CA ILE A 207 9.60 4.02 13.52
C ILE A 207 9.03 3.83 12.11
N ALA A 208 7.78 4.21 11.87
CA ALA A 208 7.15 4.11 10.56
C ALA A 208 7.91 4.93 9.50
N ASN A 209 8.40 6.12 9.85
CA ASN A 209 9.24 6.96 8.99
C ASN A 209 10.60 6.32 8.72
N HIS A 210 11.25 5.75 9.74
CA HIS A 210 12.57 5.14 9.62
C HIS A 210 12.58 3.94 8.64
N TYR A 211 11.54 3.11 8.69
CA TYR A 211 11.45 1.92 7.86
C TYR A 211 10.81 2.13 6.50
N ARG A 212 10.36 3.33 6.18
CA ARG A 212 9.74 3.62 4.87
C ARG A 212 10.68 3.25 3.71
N PRO A 213 10.20 2.58 2.65
CA PRO A 213 8.83 2.09 2.40
C PRO A 213 8.52 0.70 3.00
N GLN A 214 9.39 0.14 3.84
CA GLN A 214 9.18 -1.17 4.48
C GLN A 214 7.97 -1.11 5.41
N ARG A 215 7.13 -2.14 5.32
CA ARG A 215 5.93 -2.30 6.16
C ARG A 215 6.24 -3.09 7.41
N VAL A 216 6.82 -2.43 8.39
CA VAL A 216 6.98 -2.99 9.72
C VAL A 216 5.62 -3.00 10.41
N ALA A 217 5.20 -4.14 10.93
CA ALA A 217 4.02 -4.19 11.80
C ALA A 217 4.35 -3.47 13.11
N ILE A 218 3.52 -2.51 13.49
CA ILE A 218 3.69 -1.75 14.73
C ILE A 218 2.42 -1.92 15.54
N ASP A 219 2.52 -2.61 16.67
CA ASP A 219 1.40 -2.86 17.58
C ASP A 219 1.64 -2.09 18.89
N VAL A 220 0.60 -1.50 19.44
CA VAL A 220 0.61 -0.90 20.76
C VAL A 220 -0.11 -1.82 21.74
N VAL A 221 0.59 -2.27 22.77
CA VAL A 221 0.10 -3.27 23.72
C VAL A 221 0.28 -2.76 25.13
N GLU A 222 -0.72 -3.02 25.95
CA GLU A 222 -0.66 -2.77 27.37
C GLU A 222 0.40 -3.64 28.07
N SER A 223 1.20 -3.04 28.95
CA SER A 223 2.16 -3.75 29.79
C SER A 223 1.64 -3.88 31.22
N ALA A 224 1.00 -5.00 31.50
CA ALA A 224 0.44 -5.29 32.83
C ALA A 224 1.51 -5.65 33.89
N ASP A 225 2.75 -5.95 33.48
CA ASP A 225 3.77 -6.50 34.37
C ASP A 225 5.03 -5.64 34.46
N ALA A 226 5.59 -5.54 35.67
CA ALA A 226 6.94 -5.00 35.92
C ALA A 226 8.05 -5.79 35.20
N ARG A 227 7.73 -6.94 34.56
CA ARG A 227 8.66 -7.75 33.79
C ARG A 227 8.82 -7.18 32.38
N LEU A 228 10.08 -7.00 31.98
CA LEU A 228 10.37 -6.62 30.61
C LEU A 228 9.89 -7.72 29.64
N PRO A 229 9.12 -7.36 28.61
CA PRO A 229 8.68 -8.29 27.59
C PRO A 229 9.91 -8.88 26.85
N ARG A 230 9.67 -9.90 26.04
CA ARG A 230 10.69 -10.46 25.14
C ARG A 230 10.15 -10.44 23.73
N ALA A 231 10.96 -9.99 22.79
CA ALA A 231 10.64 -10.11 21.37
C ALA A 231 10.40 -11.60 21.02
N ALA A 232 9.34 -11.85 20.23
CA ALA A 232 8.93 -13.20 19.86
C ALA A 232 9.90 -13.86 18.88
N SER A 233 10.56 -13.06 18.04
CA SER A 233 11.55 -13.53 17.06
C SER A 233 12.79 -12.62 17.05
N PRO A 234 13.93 -13.09 16.50
CA PRO A 234 15.12 -12.25 16.36
C PRO A 234 14.93 -11.00 15.47
N LEU A 235 13.91 -10.97 14.63
CA LEU A 235 13.56 -9.83 13.78
C LEU A 235 12.44 -8.95 14.38
N ASP A 236 11.95 -9.30 15.56
CA ASP A 236 10.98 -8.47 16.27
C ASP A 236 11.69 -7.57 17.27
N ARG A 237 11.07 -6.45 17.58
CA ARG A 237 11.59 -5.48 18.55
C ARG A 237 10.52 -5.19 19.60
N ALA A 238 10.95 -4.94 20.82
CA ALA A 238 10.13 -4.50 21.92
C ALA A 238 10.59 -3.12 22.37
N VAL A 239 9.68 -2.19 22.45
CA VAL A 239 9.87 -0.84 23.00
C VAL A 239 8.94 -0.70 24.20
N VAL A 240 9.43 -0.25 25.34
CA VAL A 240 8.64 -0.07 26.55
C VAL A 240 8.65 1.39 26.94
N ILE A 241 7.47 1.97 27.07
CA ILE A 241 7.27 3.33 27.58
C ILE A 241 7.02 3.23 29.09
N ARG A 242 7.80 3.97 29.89
CA ARG A 242 7.68 3.99 31.35
C ARG A 242 7.62 5.40 31.88
N GLU A 243 6.65 5.63 32.73
CA GLU A 243 6.56 6.83 33.53
C GLU A 243 7.39 6.64 34.81
N GLU A 244 8.54 7.27 34.86
CA GLU A 244 9.43 7.25 36.01
C GLU A 244 9.74 8.70 36.40
N GLY A 245 9.82 8.98 37.69
CA GLY A 245 10.18 10.34 38.15
C GLY A 245 11.65 10.64 37.79
N GLY A 246 11.91 11.84 37.27
CA GLY A 246 13.25 12.35 37.00
C GLY A 246 13.52 12.60 35.51
N ALA A 247 14.78 12.85 35.18
CA ALA A 247 15.22 13.14 33.81
C ALA A 247 14.92 11.99 32.85
N GLY A 248 14.51 12.33 31.63
CA GLY A 248 14.23 11.36 30.59
C GLY A 248 15.44 10.52 30.20
N SER A 249 15.21 9.29 29.79
CA SER A 249 16.28 8.41 29.30
C SER A 249 15.77 7.38 28.29
N VAL A 250 16.65 6.98 27.39
CA VAL A 250 16.47 5.86 26.46
C VAL A 250 17.53 4.81 26.79
N ARG A 251 17.11 3.60 27.13
CA ARG A 251 18.04 2.53 27.55
C ARG A 251 17.73 1.21 26.85
N LEU A 252 18.77 0.52 26.43
CA LEU A 252 18.65 -0.84 25.92
C LEU A 252 18.90 -1.83 27.06
N GLU A 253 17.83 -2.38 27.60
CA GLU A 253 17.88 -3.45 28.59
C GLU A 253 18.22 -4.78 27.94
N ARG A 254 19.03 -5.60 28.62
CA ARG A 254 19.56 -6.86 28.09
C ARG A 254 20.35 -6.68 26.78
N ALA A 255 21.12 -5.59 26.69
CA ALA A 255 21.97 -5.30 25.55
C ALA A 255 22.92 -6.50 25.24
N GLY A 256 22.98 -6.89 23.96
CA GLY A 256 23.77 -8.04 23.50
C GLY A 256 23.20 -9.42 23.88
N LEU A 257 22.02 -9.50 24.50
CA LEU A 257 21.37 -10.74 24.89
C LEU A 257 20.05 -10.93 24.11
N PRO A 258 19.64 -12.19 23.81
CA PRO A 258 18.37 -12.47 23.18
C PRO A 258 17.20 -11.86 23.96
N GLY A 259 16.32 -11.17 23.24
CA GLY A 259 15.20 -10.45 23.82
C GLY A 259 15.59 -9.10 24.43
N ALA A 260 16.58 -8.41 23.86
CA ALA A 260 16.89 -7.03 24.17
C ALA A 260 15.65 -6.14 23.99
N VAL A 261 15.47 -5.17 24.88
CA VAL A 261 14.29 -4.29 24.93
C VAL A 261 14.73 -2.85 25.06
N LEU A 262 14.17 -1.99 24.21
CA LEU A 262 14.37 -0.56 24.32
C LEU A 262 13.39 0.02 25.34
N VAL A 263 13.89 0.65 26.39
CA VAL A 263 13.08 1.32 27.42
C VAL A 263 13.24 2.82 27.27
N ILE A 264 12.11 3.51 27.09
CA ILE A 264 12.01 4.98 27.08
C ILE A 264 11.33 5.38 28.35
N SER A 265 11.99 6.15 29.20
CA SER A 265 11.47 6.53 30.51
C SER A 265 11.68 8.01 30.82
N GLY A 266 10.85 8.55 31.71
CA GLY A 266 10.90 9.93 32.16
C GLY A 266 9.64 10.33 32.91
N ASP A 267 9.62 11.56 33.39
CA ASP A 267 8.43 12.18 33.96
C ASP A 267 7.53 12.80 32.85
N GLN A 268 6.47 13.48 33.24
CA GLN A 268 5.50 14.05 32.29
C GLN A 268 6.11 15.07 31.31
N ASP A 269 7.18 15.77 31.71
CA ASP A 269 7.81 16.79 30.87
C ASP A 269 8.94 16.19 30.02
N SER A 270 9.76 15.31 30.59
CA SER A 270 10.96 14.76 29.95
C SER A 270 10.71 13.53 29.07
N LEU A 271 9.64 12.77 29.31
CA LEU A 271 9.33 11.55 28.59
C LEU A 271 9.03 11.79 27.10
N PRO A 272 8.20 12.78 26.70
CA PRO A 272 7.94 13.08 25.29
C PRO A 272 9.19 13.55 24.53
N ASP A 273 10.12 14.22 25.21
CA ASP A 273 11.34 14.75 24.60
C ASP A 273 12.26 13.63 24.10
N GLN A 274 12.23 12.44 24.72
CA GLN A 274 13.06 11.32 24.32
C GLN A 274 12.77 10.82 22.90
N VAL A 275 11.58 11.11 22.37
CA VAL A 275 11.19 10.77 21.00
C VAL A 275 12.08 11.49 19.96
N ALA A 276 12.63 12.66 20.29
CA ALA A 276 13.48 13.42 19.37
C ALA A 276 14.69 12.63 18.87
N LEU A 277 15.24 11.71 19.69
CA LEU A 277 16.32 10.83 19.28
C LEU A 277 15.99 10.01 18.02
N PHE A 278 14.74 9.58 17.90
CA PHE A 278 14.24 8.75 16.80
C PHE A 278 13.71 9.59 15.65
N ARG A 279 12.90 10.59 15.99
CA ARG A 279 12.28 11.49 15.01
C ARG A 279 13.30 12.28 14.19
N ASP A 280 14.38 12.73 14.82
CA ASP A 280 15.38 13.60 14.19
C ASP A 280 16.53 12.81 13.54
N GLY A 281 16.38 11.49 13.45
CA GLY A 281 17.36 10.61 12.77
C GLY A 281 18.68 10.45 13.52
N LEU A 282 18.73 10.79 14.81
CA LEU A 282 19.94 10.76 15.63
C LEU A 282 20.30 9.35 16.15
N THR A 283 19.48 8.35 15.87
CA THR A 283 19.70 6.96 16.28
C THR A 283 21.05 6.42 15.83
N GLY A 284 21.55 6.81 14.65
CA GLY A 284 22.87 6.44 14.15
C GLY A 284 24.04 6.94 15.01
N LEU A 285 23.83 7.95 15.85
CA LEU A 285 24.82 8.46 16.80
C LEU A 285 24.77 7.74 18.14
N ALA A 286 23.69 7.02 18.44
CA ALA A 286 23.48 6.33 19.71
C ALA A 286 24.16 4.96 19.74
N GLN A 287 25.51 4.96 19.63
CA GLN A 287 26.38 3.78 19.63
C GLN A 287 26.66 3.26 21.06
N THR A 288 25.75 3.53 21.97
CA THR A 288 25.79 3.14 23.38
C THR A 288 24.49 2.46 23.77
N PRO A 289 24.46 1.68 24.86
CA PRO A 289 23.21 1.10 25.36
C PRO A 289 22.31 2.11 26.09
N SER A 290 22.72 3.35 26.26
CA SER A 290 21.93 4.40 26.92
C SER A 290 22.18 5.75 26.28
N ALA A 291 21.11 6.56 26.20
CA ALA A 291 21.15 7.94 25.74
C ALA A 291 20.09 8.75 26.52
N ALA A 292 20.17 10.06 26.47
CA ALA A 292 19.15 10.95 27.01
C ALA A 292 19.05 12.18 26.13
N VAL A 293 17.83 12.67 25.91
CA VAL A 293 17.56 13.97 25.33
C VAL A 293 17.30 14.93 26.47
N GLU A 294 18.18 15.91 26.67
CA GLU A 294 18.07 16.88 27.77
C GLU A 294 17.08 18.00 27.44
N SER A 295 16.98 18.36 26.18
CA SER A 295 16.03 19.37 25.69
C SER A 295 15.81 19.24 24.18
N VAL A 296 14.62 19.56 23.75
CA VAL A 296 14.27 19.65 22.31
C VAL A 296 14.25 21.11 21.94
N GLY A 297 15.12 21.52 21.01
CA GLY A 297 15.11 22.88 20.47
C GLY A 297 13.91 23.12 19.56
N ASP A 298 13.56 24.40 19.35
CA ASP A 298 12.55 24.77 18.37
C ASP A 298 12.99 24.28 16.98
N ARG A 299 12.28 23.32 16.44
CA ARG A 299 12.55 22.82 15.10
C ARG A 299 12.06 23.86 14.10
N GLN A 300 12.98 24.60 13.52
CA GLN A 300 12.67 25.30 12.29
C GLN A 300 12.54 24.24 11.19
N MET A 301 11.31 23.90 10.83
CA MET A 301 11.07 23.09 9.66
C MET A 301 11.50 23.92 8.44
N GLN A 302 12.68 23.61 7.93
CA GLN A 302 13.15 24.18 6.66
C GLN A 302 12.39 23.46 5.56
N GLY A 303 11.24 23.99 5.21
CA GLY A 303 10.58 23.61 4.00
C GLY A 303 11.14 24.37 2.82
N SER A 304 11.27 23.72 1.71
CA SER A 304 11.59 24.36 0.44
C SER A 304 10.31 24.49 -0.37
N ASP A 305 10.06 25.69 -0.88
CA ASP A 305 8.98 25.91 -1.85
C ASP A 305 9.29 25.27 -3.21
N SER A 306 10.51 24.75 -3.39
CA SER A 306 10.99 24.17 -4.63
C SER A 306 11.96 23.03 -4.34
N VAL A 307 11.84 21.94 -5.07
CA VAL A 307 12.72 20.76 -5.02
C VAL A 307 13.16 20.39 -6.43
N THR A 308 14.36 19.84 -6.56
CA THR A 308 14.85 19.31 -7.84
C THR A 308 14.47 17.83 -8.00
N PHE A 309 14.35 17.36 -9.24
CA PHE A 309 14.06 15.95 -9.50
C PHE A 309 15.18 15.03 -9.01
N GLY A 310 16.43 15.51 -9.01
CA GLY A 310 17.55 14.73 -8.46
C GLY A 310 17.54 14.55 -6.95
N GLU A 311 16.76 15.36 -6.19
CA GLU A 311 16.64 15.24 -4.74
C GLU A 311 15.67 14.12 -4.32
N PHE A 312 14.70 13.76 -5.17
CA PHE A 312 13.69 12.77 -4.81
C PHE A 312 13.67 11.54 -5.70
N SER A 313 14.45 11.48 -6.78
CA SER A 313 14.42 10.36 -7.71
C SER A 313 15.79 9.96 -8.24
N ASP A 314 16.07 8.65 -8.15
CA ASP A 314 17.18 8.00 -8.85
C ASP A 314 16.77 7.46 -10.23
N ARG A 315 15.44 7.45 -10.53
CA ARG A 315 14.85 6.92 -11.75
C ARG A 315 14.40 8.07 -12.64
N LEU A 316 15.33 8.61 -13.42
CA LEU A 316 15.09 9.73 -14.33
C LEU A 316 15.28 9.35 -15.80
N LEU A 317 15.39 8.05 -16.12
CA LEU A 317 15.66 7.54 -17.46
C LEU A 317 14.65 6.45 -17.83
N VAL A 318 14.17 6.50 -19.07
CA VAL A 318 13.34 5.46 -19.68
C VAL A 318 13.75 5.25 -21.13
N GLU A 319 13.64 4.02 -21.61
CA GLU A 319 13.83 3.65 -23.01
C GLU A 319 12.48 3.25 -23.61
N ALA A 320 12.13 3.84 -24.75
CA ALA A 320 10.86 3.63 -25.42
C ALA A 320 11.04 3.09 -26.84
N LEU A 321 10.35 1.99 -27.12
CA LEU A 321 10.05 1.51 -28.46
C LEU A 321 8.56 1.15 -28.47
N GLY A 322 7.71 1.99 -29.08
CA GLY A 322 6.30 2.06 -28.77
C GLY A 322 6.05 3.05 -27.62
N THR A 323 5.35 2.67 -26.58
CA THR A 323 5.06 3.52 -25.41
C THR A 323 5.73 2.96 -24.16
N ALA A 324 6.40 3.82 -23.41
CA ALA A 324 7.00 3.49 -22.12
C ALA A 324 6.67 4.56 -21.08
N SER A 325 6.59 4.18 -19.82
CA SER A 325 6.23 5.06 -18.71
C SER A 325 7.41 5.26 -17.76
N LEU A 326 7.60 6.50 -17.31
CA LEU A 326 8.56 6.89 -16.30
C LEU A 326 7.84 7.57 -15.15
N VAL A 327 7.88 6.97 -13.96
CA VAL A 327 7.33 7.54 -12.73
C VAL A 327 8.49 7.92 -11.82
N PRO A 328 8.84 9.20 -11.71
CA PRO A 328 9.98 9.65 -10.90
C PRO A 328 9.75 9.55 -9.38
N GLY A 329 8.53 9.25 -8.92
CA GLY A 329 8.23 9.12 -7.49
C GLY A 329 8.10 10.46 -6.78
N PHE A 330 7.62 11.48 -7.47
CA PHE A 330 7.31 12.78 -6.87
C PHE A 330 6.24 12.63 -5.77
N ASP A 331 6.58 13.06 -4.56
CA ASP A 331 5.69 13.09 -3.39
C ASP A 331 5.52 14.56 -2.98
N PRO A 332 4.31 15.15 -3.11
CA PRO A 332 4.09 16.56 -2.78
C PRO A 332 4.40 16.93 -1.32
N THR A 333 4.48 15.96 -0.41
CA THR A 333 4.81 16.21 0.99
C THR A 333 6.25 16.68 1.21
N ILE A 334 7.13 16.53 0.20
CA ILE A 334 8.49 17.09 0.23
C ILE A 334 8.53 18.61 0.03
N LEU A 335 7.50 19.17 -0.64
CA LEU A 335 7.32 20.62 -0.74
C LEU A 335 6.79 21.09 0.61
N ALA A 336 7.69 21.27 1.53
CA ALA A 336 7.40 21.54 2.91
C ALA A 336 6.77 22.92 3.10
N LEU A 337 6.17 23.16 4.20
CA LEU A 337 5.55 24.36 4.74
C LEU A 337 4.02 24.40 4.65
N GLY A 338 3.40 23.29 4.77
CA GLY A 338 1.96 23.28 4.84
C GLY A 338 1.34 22.67 3.59
N ARG A 339 0.26 23.15 3.13
CA ARG A 339 -0.54 22.54 2.07
C ARG A 339 -0.12 23.11 0.74
N PRO A 340 0.66 22.41 -0.09
CA PRO A 340 0.96 22.89 -1.42
C PRO A 340 -0.36 23.06 -2.20
N GLY A 341 -0.43 24.16 -2.92
CA GLY A 341 -1.47 24.40 -3.90
C GLY A 341 -1.16 23.64 -5.19
N ALA A 342 -1.34 24.32 -6.32
CA ALA A 342 -0.83 23.80 -7.59
C ALA A 342 0.70 23.73 -7.56
N VAL A 343 1.27 22.74 -8.26
CA VAL A 343 2.73 22.57 -8.38
C VAL A 343 3.16 22.91 -9.80
N ASP A 344 4.03 23.88 -9.93
CA ASP A 344 4.66 24.26 -11.20
C ASP A 344 5.91 23.41 -11.42
N VAL A 345 5.95 22.71 -12.55
CA VAL A 345 7.07 21.85 -12.94
C VAL A 345 7.82 22.51 -14.09
N ALA A 346 9.11 22.78 -13.89
CA ALA A 346 10.03 23.18 -14.95
C ALA A 346 10.84 21.94 -15.36
N LEU A 347 10.45 21.31 -16.46
CA LEU A 347 11.01 20.06 -16.96
C LEU A 347 12.10 20.33 -18.00
N LYS A 348 13.29 19.84 -17.72
CA LYS A 348 14.39 19.73 -18.68
C LYS A 348 14.67 18.25 -18.93
N ALA A 349 14.84 17.87 -20.19
CA ALA A 349 15.17 16.49 -20.52
C ALA A 349 16.10 16.42 -21.74
N ARG A 350 16.83 15.31 -21.82
CA ARG A 350 17.61 14.92 -22.99
C ARG A 350 17.05 13.62 -23.54
N TYR A 351 17.07 13.49 -24.87
CA TYR A 351 16.56 12.28 -25.51
C TYR A 351 17.34 12.01 -26.80
N THR A 352 17.23 10.76 -27.29
CA THR A 352 17.77 10.40 -28.61
C THR A 352 17.13 11.29 -29.67
N PRO A 353 17.90 12.06 -30.48
CA PRO A 353 17.35 12.90 -31.52
C PRO A 353 16.42 12.15 -32.48
N VAL A 354 15.22 12.65 -32.68
CA VAL A 354 14.18 12.05 -33.53
C VAL A 354 14.33 12.56 -34.96
N ARG A 355 14.39 11.67 -35.93
CA ARG A 355 14.57 12.00 -37.35
C ARG A 355 13.23 12.40 -37.99
N ASP A 356 13.28 13.08 -39.15
CA ASP A 356 12.09 13.58 -39.85
C ASP A 356 11.04 12.49 -40.21
N ASN A 357 11.48 11.24 -40.36
CA ASN A 357 10.63 10.10 -40.68
C ASN A 357 10.24 9.24 -39.47
N GLU A 358 10.58 9.68 -38.28
CA GLU A 358 10.24 9.08 -36.99
C GLU A 358 9.26 9.98 -36.24
N ARG A 359 8.55 9.42 -35.28
CA ARG A 359 7.64 10.18 -34.43
C ARG A 359 7.89 9.85 -32.96
N ALA A 360 7.99 10.88 -32.15
CA ALA A 360 8.06 10.71 -30.71
C ALA A 360 7.38 11.87 -29.99
N ASN A 361 6.78 11.57 -28.86
CA ASN A 361 6.24 12.57 -27.94
C ASN A 361 6.43 12.12 -26.50
N VAL A 362 6.34 13.07 -25.59
CA VAL A 362 6.25 12.84 -24.15
C VAL A 362 4.99 13.52 -23.63
N MET A 363 4.25 12.82 -22.78
CA MET A 363 3.08 13.33 -22.08
C MET A 363 3.34 13.28 -20.58
N ALA A 364 3.10 14.39 -19.88
CA ALA A 364 3.02 14.41 -18.43
C ALA A 364 1.57 14.13 -18.03
N VAL A 365 1.37 13.13 -17.19
CA VAL A 365 0.05 12.60 -16.79
C VAL A 365 0.00 12.49 -15.27
N THR A 366 -1.13 12.82 -14.65
CA THR A 366 -1.41 12.57 -13.25
C THR A 366 -2.87 12.21 -13.07
N GLY A 367 -3.21 11.21 -12.26
CA GLY A 367 -4.59 10.77 -12.06
C GLY A 367 -5.35 10.42 -13.35
N GLY A 368 -4.65 10.05 -14.42
CA GLY A 368 -5.23 9.79 -15.74
C GLY A 368 -5.46 11.04 -16.60
N GLU A 369 -5.23 12.24 -16.08
CA GLU A 369 -5.33 13.51 -16.80
C GLU A 369 -4.00 13.88 -17.47
N ILE A 370 -4.04 14.29 -18.74
CA ILE A 370 -2.86 14.77 -19.47
C ILE A 370 -2.65 16.25 -19.14
N LEU A 371 -1.57 16.54 -18.41
CA LEU A 371 -1.20 17.91 -18.03
C LEU A 371 -0.47 18.64 -19.15
N HIS A 372 0.38 17.92 -19.88
CA HIS A 372 1.22 18.49 -20.92
C HIS A 372 1.60 17.45 -21.96
N THR A 373 1.79 17.90 -23.20
CA THR A 373 2.29 17.06 -24.30
C THR A 373 3.33 17.84 -25.09
N SER A 374 4.50 17.25 -25.31
CA SER A 374 5.54 17.80 -26.15
C SER A 374 5.97 16.81 -27.22
N ALA A 375 6.06 17.27 -28.45
CA ALA A 375 6.70 16.52 -29.53
C ALA A 375 8.22 16.53 -29.35
N LEU A 376 8.85 15.36 -29.49
CA LEU A 376 10.32 15.22 -29.49
C LEU A 376 10.82 15.31 -30.93
N ASN A 377 11.94 16.00 -31.15
CA ASN A 377 12.44 16.32 -32.47
C ASN A 377 13.96 16.08 -32.58
N ALA A 378 14.57 16.55 -33.65
CA ALA A 378 15.99 16.37 -33.91
C ALA A 378 16.93 17.14 -32.95
N SER A 379 16.41 18.02 -32.07
CA SER A 379 17.25 18.75 -31.12
C SER A 379 17.86 17.88 -30.03
N GLY A 380 17.18 16.78 -29.67
CA GLY A 380 17.60 15.91 -28.59
C GLY A 380 17.45 16.53 -27.18
N ALA A 381 16.79 17.68 -27.08
CA ALA A 381 16.61 18.41 -25.82
C ALA A 381 15.18 18.94 -25.70
N LEU A 382 14.65 18.87 -24.50
CA LEU A 382 13.36 19.44 -24.11
C LEU A 382 13.56 20.41 -22.95
N ASP A 383 12.92 21.56 -23.05
CA ASP A 383 12.78 22.54 -21.95
C ASP A 383 11.34 23.05 -22.01
N THR A 384 10.54 22.70 -21.00
CA THR A 384 9.12 23.02 -20.98
C THR A 384 8.62 23.20 -19.55
N GLN A 385 7.45 23.80 -19.40
CA GLN A 385 6.81 24.03 -18.11
C GLN A 385 5.35 23.59 -18.17
N PHE A 386 4.85 23.06 -17.06
CA PHE A 386 3.44 22.74 -16.87
C PHE A 386 3.09 22.81 -15.39
N THR A 387 1.80 22.83 -15.09
CA THR A 387 1.30 22.93 -13.73
C THR A 387 0.49 21.67 -13.39
N ILE A 388 0.77 21.07 -12.23
CA ILE A 388 -0.08 20.05 -11.62
C ILE A 388 -1.18 20.78 -10.85
N PRO A 389 -2.47 20.59 -11.19
CA PRO A 389 -3.56 21.27 -10.49
C PRO A 389 -3.60 20.91 -9.01
N ALA A 390 -4.00 21.86 -8.16
CA ALA A 390 -4.08 21.68 -6.71
C ALA A 390 -4.95 20.47 -6.30
N ALA A 391 -5.98 20.14 -7.06
CA ALA A 391 -6.81 18.97 -6.84
C ALA A 391 -6.04 17.65 -7.01
N GLN A 392 -5.20 17.56 -8.02
CA GLN A 392 -4.36 16.38 -8.28
C GLN A 392 -3.24 16.25 -7.24
N VAL A 393 -2.64 17.39 -6.84
CA VAL A 393 -1.67 17.43 -5.74
C VAL A 393 -2.31 16.94 -4.44
N ALA A 394 -3.50 17.43 -4.11
CA ALA A 394 -4.23 17.03 -2.91
C ALA A 394 -4.69 15.56 -2.93
N ALA A 395 -4.96 15.00 -4.13
CA ALA A 395 -5.27 13.60 -4.31
C ALA A 395 -4.04 12.68 -4.18
N ASN A 396 -2.83 13.25 -4.08
CA ASN A 396 -1.56 12.53 -4.04
C ASN A 396 -1.38 11.55 -5.22
N GLU A 397 -1.86 11.96 -6.40
CA GLU A 397 -1.75 11.15 -7.61
C GLU A 397 -0.32 11.19 -8.16
N PRO A 398 0.24 10.07 -8.62
CA PRO A 398 1.60 10.03 -9.12
C PRO A 398 1.76 10.83 -10.41
N LEU A 399 2.87 11.56 -10.52
CA LEU A 399 3.30 12.18 -11.78
C LEU A 399 3.98 11.11 -12.65
N GLU A 400 3.42 10.88 -13.83
CA GLU A 400 3.91 9.92 -14.83
C GLU A 400 4.30 10.64 -16.11
N PHE A 401 5.43 10.27 -16.70
CA PHE A 401 5.82 10.69 -18.05
C PHE A 401 5.68 9.51 -19.01
N ARG A 402 4.73 9.59 -19.92
CA ARG A 402 4.54 8.60 -20.99
C ARG A 402 5.29 9.04 -22.23
N VAL A 403 6.30 8.27 -22.61
CA VAL A 403 7.12 8.51 -23.80
C VAL A 403 6.65 7.54 -24.89
N SER A 404 6.25 8.09 -26.03
CA SER A 404 5.87 7.30 -27.21
C SER A 404 6.88 7.53 -28.32
N TYR A 405 7.37 6.45 -28.92
CA TYR A 405 8.30 6.48 -30.05
C TYR A 405 7.91 5.50 -31.13
N GLU A 406 7.73 6.00 -32.32
CA GLU A 406 7.48 5.22 -33.54
C GLU A 406 8.68 5.38 -34.47
N PRO A 407 9.47 4.32 -34.73
CA PRO A 407 10.57 4.36 -35.68
C PRO A 407 10.06 4.53 -37.10
N ALA A 408 10.96 4.88 -38.00
CA ALA A 408 10.64 5.05 -39.42
C ALA A 408 9.93 3.83 -40.02
N PRO A 409 8.92 4.02 -40.90
CA PRO A 409 8.23 2.91 -41.57
C PRO A 409 9.21 1.97 -42.28
N GLY A 410 9.08 0.67 -42.06
CA GLY A 410 9.99 -0.36 -42.60
C GLY A 410 11.28 -0.57 -41.79
N ALA A 411 11.51 0.22 -40.74
CA ALA A 411 12.65 0.06 -39.85
C ALA A 411 12.45 -0.97 -38.74
N CYS A 412 11.39 -1.76 -38.82
CA CYS A 412 11.18 -2.92 -37.93
C CYS A 412 12.22 -3.99 -38.23
N SER A 413 13.36 -3.77 -37.67
CA SER A 413 14.50 -4.68 -37.68
C SER A 413 14.82 -4.99 -36.21
N PRO A 414 15.37 -6.18 -35.91
CA PRO A 414 15.93 -6.48 -34.59
C PRO A 414 17.02 -5.48 -34.14
N ARG A 415 17.35 -4.55 -35.02
CA ARG A 415 18.30 -3.45 -34.77
C ARG A 415 17.64 -2.08 -34.54
N SER A 416 16.31 -2.02 -34.37
CA SER A 416 15.65 -0.79 -33.97
C SER A 416 16.14 -0.40 -32.57
N VAL A 417 16.86 0.70 -32.49
CA VAL A 417 17.37 1.23 -31.22
C VAL A 417 16.22 1.97 -30.54
N PRO A 418 15.89 1.66 -29.28
CA PRO A 418 14.89 2.41 -28.55
C PRO A 418 15.30 3.87 -28.41
N LEU A 419 14.31 4.76 -28.28
CA LEU A 419 14.54 6.14 -27.91
C LEU A 419 14.82 6.20 -26.41
N THR A 420 15.97 6.73 -26.04
CA THR A 420 16.29 7.03 -24.64
C THR A 420 15.74 8.41 -24.29
N PHE A 421 14.98 8.51 -23.21
CA PHE A 421 14.50 9.77 -22.65
C PHE A 421 14.98 9.89 -21.21
N GLN A 422 15.70 10.97 -20.88
CA GLN A 422 16.27 11.22 -19.57
C GLN A 422 15.85 12.60 -19.07
N ILE A 423 15.19 12.64 -17.93
CA ILE A 423 14.91 13.89 -17.21
C ILE A 423 16.24 14.39 -16.60
N ASP A 424 16.51 15.70 -16.76
CA ASP A 424 17.66 16.33 -16.12
C ASP A 424 17.38 16.43 -14.60
N PRO A 425 18.32 15.97 -13.75
CA PRO A 425 18.16 16.08 -12.29
C PRO A 425 17.93 17.50 -11.78
N SER A 426 18.31 18.53 -12.55
CA SER A 426 18.08 19.94 -12.21
C SER A 426 16.68 20.46 -12.57
N SER A 427 15.80 19.60 -13.16
CA SER A 427 14.38 19.94 -13.30
C SER A 427 13.78 20.22 -11.93
N THR A 428 12.82 21.14 -11.84
CA THR A 428 12.27 21.58 -10.55
C THR A 428 10.77 21.39 -10.48
N ALA A 429 10.29 21.07 -9.29
CA ALA A 429 8.89 21.18 -8.89
C ALA A 429 8.79 22.24 -7.79
N SER A 430 7.93 23.22 -7.96
CA SER A 430 7.75 24.33 -7.01
C SER A 430 6.28 24.61 -6.75
N SER A 431 5.94 25.02 -5.54
CA SER A 431 4.57 25.32 -5.16
C SER A 431 4.48 26.56 -4.30
N SER A 432 3.39 27.30 -4.46
CA SER A 432 2.93 28.27 -3.49
C SER A 432 1.90 27.66 -2.55
N THR A 433 1.88 28.09 -1.29
CA THR A 433 0.85 27.65 -0.34
C THR A 433 -0.51 28.25 -0.71
N THR A 434 -1.45 27.41 -1.06
CA THR A 434 -2.84 27.81 -1.29
C THR A 434 -3.75 26.89 -0.49
N PRO A 435 -4.67 27.42 0.35
CA PRO A 435 -5.60 26.57 1.08
C PRO A 435 -6.51 25.83 0.11
N VAL A 436 -6.41 24.52 0.05
CA VAL A 436 -7.29 23.64 -0.71
C VAL A 436 -8.12 22.83 0.28
N ARG A 437 -9.42 22.67 0.00
CA ARG A 437 -10.22 21.70 0.75
C ARG A 437 -9.71 20.30 0.44
N MET A 438 -9.36 19.58 1.49
CA MET A 438 -8.84 18.23 1.38
C MET A 438 -9.75 17.28 2.14
N GLY A 439 -10.46 16.44 1.42
CA GLY A 439 -11.25 15.32 1.94
C GLY A 439 -10.86 14.03 1.23
N GLY A 440 -11.31 12.90 1.74
CA GLY A 440 -10.95 11.58 1.21
C GLY A 440 -9.58 11.07 1.68
N PHE A 441 -9.40 9.76 1.59
CA PHE A 441 -8.22 9.07 2.14
C PHE A 441 -6.91 9.48 1.47
N SER A 442 -6.91 9.70 0.16
CA SER A 442 -5.70 10.09 -0.58
C SER A 442 -5.12 11.45 -0.17
N SER A 443 -5.94 12.36 0.35
CA SER A 443 -5.50 13.69 0.79
C SER A 443 -4.88 13.71 2.19
N VAL A 444 -4.97 12.62 2.96
CA VAL A 444 -4.57 12.58 4.37
C VAL A 444 -3.08 12.86 4.58
N PRO A 445 -2.14 12.27 3.81
CA PRO A 445 -0.71 12.53 4.04
C PRO A 445 -0.36 14.01 3.95
N LEU A 446 -0.90 14.70 2.95
CA LEU A 446 -0.67 16.13 2.76
C LEU A 446 -1.45 16.99 3.77
N GLY A 447 -2.70 16.58 4.06
CA GLY A 447 -3.56 17.30 5.01
C GLY A 447 -3.08 17.27 6.47
N TRP A 448 -2.17 16.36 6.80
CA TRP A 448 -1.58 16.22 8.14
C TRP A 448 -0.20 16.87 8.28
N GLN A 449 0.35 17.41 7.19
CA GLN A 449 1.64 18.09 7.26
C GLN A 449 1.50 19.52 7.81
N PRO A 450 2.49 19.99 8.54
CA PRO A 450 3.63 19.27 9.13
C PRO A 450 3.29 18.60 10.47
N THR A 451 2.15 18.94 11.03
CA THR A 451 1.70 18.51 12.36
C THR A 451 0.28 17.98 12.30
N VAL A 452 0.05 16.85 12.92
CA VAL A 452 -1.27 16.26 13.08
C VAL A 452 -1.68 16.28 14.55
N GLN A 453 -2.86 16.81 14.84
CA GLN A 453 -3.45 16.67 16.17
C GLN A 453 -4.04 15.27 16.29
N VAL A 454 -3.73 14.58 17.38
CA VAL A 454 -4.33 13.29 17.73
C VAL A 454 -5.22 13.51 18.95
N ALA A 455 -6.47 13.10 18.86
CA ALA A 455 -7.41 13.20 19.98
C ALA A 455 -8.09 11.85 20.21
N LEU A 456 -8.09 11.44 21.46
CA LEU A 456 -8.76 10.25 21.94
C LEU A 456 -9.85 10.70 22.91
N ASP A 457 -11.03 10.10 22.87
CA ASP A 457 -12.05 10.37 23.91
C ASP A 457 -11.79 9.54 25.17
N ASN A 458 -10.96 8.50 25.04
CA ASN A 458 -10.44 7.71 26.14
C ASN A 458 -9.03 7.24 25.79
N THR A 459 -8.06 7.42 26.67
CA THR A 459 -6.67 6.99 26.46
C THR A 459 -6.46 5.47 26.68
N ASN A 460 -7.51 4.66 26.55
CA ASN A 460 -7.38 3.23 26.67
C ASN A 460 -6.48 2.62 25.56
N PRO A 461 -5.85 1.47 25.79
CA PRO A 461 -4.91 0.88 24.85
C PRO A 461 -5.50 0.59 23.47
N ALA A 462 -6.79 0.24 23.36
CA ALA A 462 -7.44 -0.06 22.09
C ALA A 462 -7.55 1.18 21.19
N GLN A 463 -7.90 2.33 21.74
CA GLN A 463 -7.94 3.59 21.00
C GLN A 463 -6.54 4.08 20.63
N LEU A 464 -5.58 3.92 21.54
CA LEU A 464 -4.19 4.29 21.29
C LEU A 464 -3.57 3.40 20.18
N ASP A 465 -3.87 2.09 20.19
CA ASP A 465 -3.43 1.16 19.12
C ASP A 465 -4.06 1.54 17.77
N ALA A 466 -5.36 1.84 17.74
CA ALA A 466 -6.04 2.31 16.53
C ALA A 466 -5.43 3.62 15.99
N ALA A 467 -5.13 4.58 16.87
CA ALA A 467 -4.45 5.81 16.48
C ALA A 467 -3.05 5.56 15.93
N ALA A 468 -2.29 4.68 16.60
CA ALA A 468 -0.94 4.28 16.21
C ALA A 468 -0.93 3.59 14.84
N ALA A 469 -1.84 2.65 14.60
CA ALA A 469 -1.95 1.93 13.33
C ALA A 469 -2.23 2.88 12.15
N LEU A 470 -3.16 3.83 12.30
CA LEU A 470 -3.43 4.83 11.27
C LEU A 470 -2.28 5.81 11.08
N LEU A 471 -1.68 6.28 12.17
CA LEU A 471 -0.53 7.18 12.10
C LEU A 471 0.64 6.52 11.35
N ALA A 472 0.92 5.24 11.64
CA ALA A 472 1.94 4.47 10.93
C ALA A 472 1.60 4.29 9.45
N SER A 473 0.32 4.00 9.11
CA SER A 473 -0.15 3.87 7.74
C SER A 473 0.07 5.15 6.93
N VAL A 474 -0.32 6.30 7.47
CA VAL A 474 -0.15 7.60 6.80
C VAL A 474 1.31 8.00 6.71
N GLN A 475 2.11 7.75 7.77
CA GLN A 475 3.54 8.06 7.74
C GLN A 475 4.29 7.29 6.64
N ARG A 476 3.91 6.04 6.37
CA ARG A 476 4.51 5.27 5.25
C ARG A 476 4.28 5.92 3.88
N SER A 477 3.17 6.61 3.73
CA SER A 477 2.80 7.33 2.49
C SER A 477 3.25 8.79 2.47
N SER A 478 3.99 9.25 3.47
CA SER A 478 4.48 10.62 3.57
C SER A 478 6.01 10.66 3.53
N ALA A 479 6.59 11.45 2.61
CA ALA A 479 8.04 11.64 2.53
C ALA A 479 8.60 12.37 3.74
N THR A 480 7.80 13.22 4.36
CA THR A 480 8.18 14.03 5.52
C THR A 480 7.69 13.38 6.81
N ALA A 481 8.51 13.43 7.85
CA ALA A 481 8.15 12.91 9.16
C ALA A 481 6.95 13.67 9.75
N LEU A 482 5.91 12.93 10.13
CA LEU A 482 4.76 13.47 10.85
C LEU A 482 5.14 13.80 12.30
N SER A 483 4.59 14.89 12.80
CA SER A 483 4.71 15.29 14.21
C SER A 483 3.33 15.19 14.87
N PRO A 484 2.97 14.03 15.46
CA PRO A 484 1.72 13.89 16.17
C PRO A 484 1.76 14.69 17.47
N VAL A 485 0.66 15.40 17.77
CA VAL A 485 0.46 16.15 18.99
C VAL A 485 -0.86 15.71 19.63
N LEU A 486 -0.77 15.08 20.79
CA LEU A 486 -1.95 14.66 21.54
C LEU A 486 -2.64 15.89 22.16
N VAL A 487 -3.92 16.05 21.89
CA VAL A 487 -4.74 17.15 22.40
C VAL A 487 -6.08 16.63 22.92
N PRO A 488 -6.72 17.36 23.86
CA PRO A 488 -8.10 17.05 24.26
C PRO A 488 -9.06 17.06 23.07
N LEU A 489 -10.09 16.21 23.10
CA LEU A 489 -11.06 16.06 22.01
C LEU A 489 -11.74 17.39 21.64
N GLU A 490 -12.13 18.19 22.63
CA GLU A 490 -12.76 19.50 22.40
C GLU A 490 -11.81 20.47 21.67
N GLN A 491 -10.52 20.42 21.99
CA GLN A 491 -9.52 21.23 21.29
C GLN A 491 -9.35 20.77 19.84
N ALA A 492 -9.30 19.46 19.60
CA ALA A 492 -9.24 18.92 18.25
C ALA A 492 -10.47 19.30 17.42
N ILE A 493 -11.67 19.27 18.02
CA ILE A 493 -12.92 19.65 17.34
C ILE A 493 -12.89 21.13 16.91
N ALA A 494 -12.40 22.02 17.76
CA ALA A 494 -12.36 23.46 17.53
C ALA A 494 -11.20 23.93 16.62
N SER A 495 -10.22 23.08 16.33
CA SER A 495 -8.99 23.42 15.63
C SER A 495 -9.16 23.53 14.11
N ASN A 496 -8.18 24.17 13.46
CA ASN A 496 -8.00 24.21 12.00
C ASN A 496 -6.81 23.34 11.52
N THR A 497 -6.11 22.69 12.44
CA THR A 497 -4.99 21.78 12.12
C THR A 497 -5.52 20.41 11.73
N GLY A 498 -4.87 19.71 10.78
CA GLY A 498 -5.22 18.34 10.43
C GLY A 498 -5.30 17.44 11.66
N ALA A 499 -6.27 16.55 11.73
CA ALA A 499 -6.52 15.77 12.93
C ALA A 499 -6.80 14.30 12.65
N LEU A 500 -6.30 13.45 13.55
CA LEU A 500 -6.72 12.08 13.77
C LEU A 500 -7.57 12.06 15.05
N VAL A 501 -8.82 11.68 14.93
CA VAL A 501 -9.74 11.55 16.08
C VAL A 501 -10.13 10.09 16.22
N VAL A 502 -9.94 9.51 17.39
CA VAL A 502 -10.38 8.15 17.73
C VAL A 502 -11.36 8.27 18.90
N ALA A 503 -12.62 8.07 18.63
CA ALA A 503 -13.68 8.34 19.59
C ALA A 503 -14.92 7.49 19.31
N ASP A 504 -15.72 7.28 20.36
CA ASP A 504 -17.05 6.75 20.18
C ASP A 504 -17.89 7.69 19.29
N ALA A 505 -18.72 7.10 18.41
CA ALA A 505 -19.48 7.86 17.43
C ALA A 505 -20.33 8.99 18.05
N ALA A 506 -20.82 8.79 19.28
CA ALA A 506 -21.58 9.81 20.01
C ALA A 506 -20.74 11.04 20.35
N ASN A 507 -19.47 10.85 20.75
CA ASN A 507 -18.53 11.92 21.12
C ASN A 507 -17.97 12.64 19.89
N ALA A 508 -17.95 11.96 18.73
CA ALA A 508 -17.48 12.51 17.46
C ALA A 508 -18.53 13.34 16.69
N ARG A 509 -19.79 13.38 17.12
CA ARG A 509 -20.88 14.12 16.44
C ARG A 509 -20.55 15.59 16.09
N PRO A 510 -19.89 16.38 16.95
CA PRO A 510 -19.58 17.77 16.64
C PRO A 510 -18.67 17.94 15.40
N LEU A 511 -17.96 16.90 14.98
CA LEU A 511 -17.17 16.89 13.75
C LEU A 511 -18.04 16.81 12.49
N ASN A 512 -19.32 16.48 12.63
CA ASN A 512 -20.25 16.26 11.53
C ASN A 512 -19.71 15.30 10.44
N PRO A 513 -19.36 14.05 10.82
CA PRO A 513 -18.75 13.09 9.90
C PRO A 513 -19.73 12.65 8.79
N PRO A 514 -19.23 12.13 7.63
CA PRO A 514 -20.07 11.60 6.56
C PRO A 514 -21.05 10.52 6.99
N ILE A 515 -20.63 9.65 7.91
CA ILE A 515 -21.53 8.70 8.58
C ILE A 515 -21.64 9.12 10.04
N ASN A 516 -22.83 9.45 10.46
CA ASN A 516 -23.14 9.83 11.84
C ASN A 516 -24.13 8.84 12.45
N THR A 517 -23.86 8.41 13.68
CA THR A 517 -24.73 7.48 14.40
C THR A 517 -25.55 8.24 15.43
N GLU A 518 -26.86 8.13 15.35
CA GLU A 518 -27.82 8.69 16.29
C GLU A 518 -28.63 7.54 16.93
N ASP A 519 -28.51 7.38 18.23
CA ASP A 519 -29.17 6.33 19.02
C ASP A 519 -28.96 4.92 18.42
N SER A 520 -30.01 4.29 17.92
CA SER A 520 -29.97 2.97 17.27
C SER A 520 -29.98 3.03 15.74
N SER A 521 -29.77 4.23 15.15
CA SER A 521 -29.77 4.41 13.70
C SER A 521 -28.50 5.10 13.22
N THR A 522 -28.04 4.72 12.04
CA THR A 522 -26.93 5.37 11.34
C THR A 522 -27.46 6.27 10.26
N LEU A 523 -27.07 7.53 10.29
CA LEU A 523 -27.39 8.51 9.26
C LEU A 523 -26.20 8.61 8.30
N VAL A 524 -26.43 8.35 7.03
CA VAL A 524 -25.44 8.51 5.96
C VAL A 524 -25.77 9.79 5.21
N ASP A 525 -24.82 10.73 5.20
CA ASP A 525 -24.97 12.04 4.55
C ASP A 525 -24.60 11.95 3.07
N LEU A 526 -25.57 11.52 2.26
CA LEU A 526 -25.51 11.51 0.81
C LEU A 526 -26.38 12.67 0.25
N ALA A 527 -26.42 12.80 -1.08
CA ALA A 527 -27.35 13.73 -1.76
C ALA A 527 -28.82 13.53 -1.32
N ALA A 528 -29.18 12.32 -0.89
CA ALA A 528 -30.41 12.01 -0.16
C ALA A 528 -30.00 11.35 1.15
N GLN A 529 -30.33 11.95 2.29
CA GLN A 529 -30.04 11.38 3.59
C GLN A 529 -30.71 10.02 3.75
N ILE A 530 -29.91 9.00 4.06
CA ILE A 530 -30.35 7.62 4.27
C ILE A 530 -30.21 7.27 5.74
N ARG A 531 -31.27 6.82 6.39
CA ARG A 531 -31.27 6.35 7.76
C ARG A 531 -31.34 4.83 7.78
N LEU A 532 -30.34 4.20 8.36
CA LEU A 532 -30.22 2.75 8.49
C LEU A 532 -30.30 2.35 9.96
N ALA A 533 -31.12 1.35 10.28
CA ALA A 533 -31.14 0.75 11.61
C ALA A 533 -30.11 -0.41 11.63
N ILE A 534 -29.03 -0.27 12.39
CA ILE A 534 -27.99 -1.28 12.52
C ILE A 534 -27.81 -1.61 14.00
N PRO A 535 -28.52 -2.66 14.49
CA PRO A 535 -28.61 -2.93 15.92
C PRO A 535 -27.27 -3.22 16.61
N ASP A 536 -26.33 -3.85 15.89
CA ASP A 536 -25.03 -4.24 16.44
C ASP A 536 -23.97 -3.12 16.33
N GLY A 537 -24.33 -1.97 15.71
CA GLY A 537 -23.43 -0.86 15.47
C GLY A 537 -22.49 -1.06 14.27
N LEU A 538 -21.68 -0.05 14.00
CA LEU A 538 -20.69 -0.02 12.94
C LEU A 538 -19.34 0.41 13.50
N GLY A 539 -18.25 -0.17 12.95
CA GLY A 539 -16.91 0.42 12.99
C GLY A 539 -16.68 1.23 11.71
N THR A 540 -16.08 2.41 11.82
CA THR A 540 -15.82 3.29 10.68
C THR A 540 -14.43 3.92 10.74
N ILE A 541 -13.81 4.11 9.57
CA ILE A 541 -12.71 5.04 9.34
C ILE A 541 -13.19 6.03 8.28
N GLN A 542 -13.17 7.32 8.59
CA GLN A 542 -13.74 8.35 7.71
C GLN A 542 -12.73 9.48 7.53
N ALA A 543 -12.44 9.89 6.29
CA ALA A 543 -11.53 10.98 5.97
C ALA A 543 -12.29 12.10 5.25
N PHE A 544 -12.46 13.24 5.89
CA PHE A 544 -13.30 14.34 5.39
C PHE A 544 -12.71 15.72 5.68
N SER A 545 -13.20 16.71 4.97
CA SER A 545 -12.81 18.11 5.20
C SER A 545 -13.75 18.76 6.20
N GLN A 546 -13.18 19.37 7.23
CA GLN A 546 -13.88 20.20 8.21
C GLN A 546 -13.07 21.46 8.50
N ASN A 547 -13.66 22.65 8.50
CA ASN A 547 -12.96 23.92 8.75
C ASN A 547 -11.70 24.08 7.87
N SER A 548 -11.75 23.67 6.60
CA SER A 548 -10.63 23.69 5.64
C SER A 548 -9.40 22.85 6.08
N ARG A 549 -9.61 21.83 6.91
CA ARG A 549 -8.58 20.85 7.31
C ARG A 549 -9.03 19.44 6.99
N THR A 550 -8.08 18.52 6.93
CA THR A 550 -8.35 17.08 6.80
C THR A 550 -8.51 16.46 8.18
N VAL A 551 -9.64 15.81 8.41
CA VAL A 551 -9.92 15.03 9.62
C VAL A 551 -10.05 13.57 9.24
N VAL A 552 -9.34 12.70 9.93
CA VAL A 552 -9.59 11.26 9.93
C VAL A 552 -10.24 10.90 11.26
N LEU A 553 -11.41 10.31 11.17
CA LEU A 553 -12.16 9.83 12.32
C LEU A 553 -12.20 8.30 12.31
N VAL A 554 -11.70 7.69 13.38
CA VAL A 554 -11.95 6.28 13.70
C VAL A 554 -13.04 6.23 14.75
N SER A 555 -14.15 5.61 14.46
CA SER A 555 -15.24 5.56 15.41
C SER A 555 -16.02 4.24 15.37
N THR A 556 -16.68 3.96 16.48
CA THR A 556 -17.66 2.88 16.57
C THR A 556 -18.93 3.36 17.25
N SER A 557 -20.06 2.83 16.80
CA SER A 557 -21.35 2.96 17.48
C SER A 557 -21.72 1.74 18.34
N GLY A 558 -20.78 0.81 18.47
CA GLY A 558 -20.92 -0.42 19.22
C GLY A 558 -19.63 -0.81 19.93
N SER A 559 -19.23 -2.07 19.84
CA SER A 559 -17.96 -2.54 20.37
C SER A 559 -16.78 -2.06 19.52
N TRP A 560 -15.64 -1.78 20.14
CA TRP A 560 -14.37 -1.48 19.45
C TRP A 560 -13.88 -2.67 18.60
N ASP A 561 -14.35 -3.88 18.86
CA ASP A 561 -14.08 -5.04 18.00
C ASP A 561 -14.53 -4.84 16.54
N LEU A 562 -15.48 -3.94 16.29
CA LEU A 562 -15.97 -3.60 14.94
C LEU A 562 -14.93 -2.79 14.13
N VAL A 563 -13.92 -2.24 14.77
CA VAL A 563 -12.87 -1.46 14.10
C VAL A 563 -11.73 -2.35 13.60
N TYR A 564 -11.43 -3.48 14.25
CA TYR A 564 -10.32 -4.37 13.85
C TYR A 564 -10.41 -4.92 12.43
N PRO A 565 -11.59 -5.33 11.89
CA PRO A 565 -11.69 -5.74 10.50
C PRO A 565 -11.29 -4.66 9.50
N LEU A 566 -11.44 -3.38 9.84
CA LEU A 566 -11.04 -2.26 8.99
C LEU A 566 -9.53 -2.18 8.87
N PHE A 567 -8.78 -2.39 9.96
CA PHE A 567 -7.32 -2.43 9.93
C PHE A 567 -6.80 -3.65 9.18
N ALA A 568 -7.42 -4.82 9.36
CA ALA A 568 -7.09 -6.01 8.59
C ALA A 568 -7.29 -5.78 7.08
N TYR A 569 -8.37 -5.10 6.69
CA TYR A 569 -8.61 -4.70 5.31
C TYR A 569 -7.54 -3.75 4.78
N LEU A 570 -7.13 -2.75 5.57
CA LEU A 570 -6.04 -1.84 5.20
C LEU A 570 -4.74 -2.60 4.96
N ASP A 571 -4.40 -3.57 5.77
CA ASP A 571 -3.21 -4.40 5.61
C ASP A 571 -3.27 -5.26 4.35
N ASP A 572 -4.42 -5.83 4.03
CA ASP A 572 -4.65 -6.63 2.81
C ASP A 572 -4.58 -5.77 1.54
N GLN A 573 -5.11 -4.53 1.58
CA GLN A 573 -5.10 -3.57 0.46
C GLN A 573 -3.77 -2.83 0.31
N GLN A 574 -2.66 -3.45 0.64
CA GLN A 574 -1.31 -2.88 0.62
C GLN A 574 -0.97 -1.94 1.78
N GLY A 575 -1.82 -1.88 2.81
CA GLY A 575 -1.49 -1.32 4.11
C GLY A 575 -1.41 0.21 4.20
N ASP A 576 -1.78 0.96 3.15
CA ASP A 576 -1.68 2.42 3.18
C ASP A 576 -3.04 3.06 2.97
N LEU A 577 -3.47 3.84 3.97
CA LEU A 577 -4.72 4.60 3.92
C LEU A 577 -4.80 5.52 2.69
N ALA A 578 -3.68 6.14 2.34
CA ALA A 578 -3.60 7.07 1.22
C ALA A 578 -3.84 6.42 -0.16
N ASN A 579 -3.70 5.09 -0.27
CA ASN A 579 -3.96 4.36 -1.52
C ASN A 579 -5.45 4.05 -1.72
N LEU A 580 -6.28 4.29 -0.70
CA LEU A 580 -7.72 4.07 -0.81
C LEU A 580 -8.39 5.24 -1.57
N ARG A 581 -9.28 4.90 -2.48
CA ARG A 581 -10.15 5.87 -3.15
C ARG A 581 -11.49 5.92 -2.43
N GLY A 582 -11.90 7.10 -2.00
CA GLY A 582 -13.12 7.31 -1.20
C GLY A 582 -12.83 8.08 0.07
N ASP A 583 -13.85 8.17 0.91
CA ASP A 583 -13.81 8.95 2.15
C ASP A 583 -14.30 8.17 3.38
N VAL A 584 -14.90 7.00 3.20
CA VAL A 584 -15.44 6.16 4.26
C VAL A 584 -15.09 4.69 4.04
N LEU A 585 -14.52 4.08 5.06
CA LEU A 585 -14.36 2.64 5.18
C LEU A 585 -15.20 2.18 6.38
N VAL A 586 -16.10 1.23 6.18
CA VAL A 586 -17.09 0.81 7.18
C VAL A 586 -17.19 -0.70 7.27
N ALA A 587 -17.37 -1.22 8.47
CA ALA A 587 -17.69 -2.62 8.71
C ALA A 587 -18.75 -2.76 9.81
N GLY A 588 -19.65 -3.72 9.62
CA GLY A 588 -20.55 -4.21 10.64
C GLY A 588 -20.08 -5.56 11.19
N ARG A 589 -20.80 -6.11 12.17
CA ARG A 589 -20.42 -7.33 12.90
C ARG A 589 -20.21 -8.58 12.02
N ALA A 590 -20.94 -8.70 10.93
CA ALA A 590 -20.89 -9.89 10.06
C ALA A 590 -20.50 -9.55 8.61
N GLY A 591 -20.22 -8.27 8.31
CA GLY A 591 -19.90 -7.79 6.96
C GLY A 591 -18.40 -7.78 6.70
N GLN A 592 -18.04 -7.87 5.41
CA GLN A 592 -16.72 -7.49 4.96
C GLN A 592 -16.62 -5.95 5.02
N PRO A 593 -15.43 -5.39 5.23
CA PRO A 593 -15.23 -3.94 5.10
C PRO A 593 -15.63 -3.43 3.72
N GLU A 594 -16.36 -2.33 3.71
CA GLU A 594 -16.85 -1.66 2.51
C GLU A 594 -16.22 -0.29 2.39
N LEU A 595 -15.63 0.00 1.23
CA LEU A 595 -15.06 1.31 0.89
C LEU A 595 -16.06 2.08 0.04
N MET A 596 -16.37 3.31 0.44
CA MET A 596 -17.34 4.15 -0.27
C MET A 596 -16.91 5.62 -0.32
N THR A 597 -17.53 6.37 -1.23
CA THR A 597 -17.47 7.83 -1.29
C THR A 597 -18.84 8.36 -0.90
N VAL A 598 -18.92 9.00 0.25
CA VAL A 598 -20.15 9.55 0.83
C VAL A 598 -20.24 11.05 0.59
N ARG A 599 -19.17 11.79 0.84
CA ARG A 599 -19.07 13.21 0.56
C ARG A 599 -18.13 13.49 -0.60
N ALA A 600 -18.58 14.31 -1.51
CA ALA A 600 -17.78 14.81 -2.62
C ALA A 600 -16.89 16.02 -2.21
N ASP A 601 -16.43 16.07 -0.97
CA ASP A 601 -15.70 17.21 -0.40
C ASP A 601 -14.21 17.24 -0.75
N GLY A 602 -13.71 16.18 -1.36
CA GLY A 602 -12.32 16.07 -1.80
C GLY A 602 -12.12 16.39 -3.27
N PRO A 603 -10.86 16.51 -3.71
CA PRO A 603 -10.55 16.53 -5.12
C PRO A 603 -11.09 15.23 -5.73
N GLN A 604 -12.21 15.32 -6.40
CA GLN A 604 -12.75 14.20 -7.15
C GLN A 604 -11.80 13.97 -8.32
N ALA A 605 -10.99 12.93 -8.27
CA ALA A 605 -10.63 12.28 -9.50
C ALA A 605 -11.98 11.90 -10.14
N GLU A 606 -12.29 12.48 -11.28
CA GLU A 606 -13.38 12.02 -12.12
C GLU A 606 -13.13 10.53 -12.33
N VAL A 607 -13.82 9.71 -11.56
CA VAL A 607 -13.82 8.27 -11.80
C VAL A 607 -14.52 8.18 -13.14
N ASP A 608 -13.74 7.98 -14.19
CA ASP A 608 -14.26 7.43 -15.42
C ASP A 608 -15.09 6.21 -15.00
N GLN A 609 -16.42 6.42 -15.00
CA GLN A 609 -17.38 5.35 -14.81
C GLN A 609 -17.32 4.43 -16.05
N VAL A 610 -16.21 3.75 -16.26
CA VAL A 610 -16.17 2.47 -16.96
C VAL A 610 -16.57 1.36 -15.97
N GLY A 611 -17.49 1.66 -15.10
CA GLY A 611 -18.24 0.68 -14.36
C GLY A 611 -19.59 0.55 -15.08
N THR A 612 -19.80 -0.56 -15.74
CA THR A 612 -21.14 -1.01 -16.14
C THR A 612 -22.03 -0.85 -14.93
N SER A 613 -22.79 0.25 -14.89
CA SER A 613 -23.64 0.57 -13.75
C SER A 613 -24.52 -0.66 -13.51
N TRP A 614 -24.62 -1.14 -12.28
CA TRP A 614 -25.52 -2.22 -11.90
C TRP A 614 -26.96 -2.00 -12.41
N VAL A 615 -27.32 -0.72 -12.66
CA VAL A 615 -28.56 -0.29 -13.31
C VAL A 615 -28.67 -0.80 -14.75
N VAL A 616 -27.56 -0.86 -15.51
CA VAL A 616 -27.53 -1.45 -16.86
C VAL A 616 -27.73 -2.96 -16.76
N TRP A 617 -27.12 -3.62 -15.77
CA TRP A 617 -27.32 -5.06 -15.53
C TRP A 617 -28.73 -5.35 -15.03
N LEU A 618 -29.33 -4.50 -14.21
CA LEU A 618 -30.75 -4.61 -13.82
C LEU A 618 -31.66 -4.40 -15.03
N GLY A 619 -31.38 -3.42 -15.87
CA GLY A 619 -32.15 -3.19 -17.11
C GLY A 619 -32.06 -4.35 -18.08
N VAL A 620 -30.87 -4.92 -18.31
CA VAL A 620 -30.66 -6.11 -19.14
C VAL A 620 -31.35 -7.33 -18.55
N SER A 621 -31.24 -7.54 -17.23
CA SER A 621 -31.90 -8.66 -16.56
C SER A 621 -33.42 -8.57 -16.61
N ALA A 622 -34.00 -7.38 -16.43
CA ALA A 622 -35.42 -7.12 -16.55
C ALA A 622 -35.93 -7.34 -17.99
N ALA A 623 -35.15 -6.91 -19.01
CA ALA A 623 -35.49 -7.13 -20.41
C ALA A 623 -35.45 -8.62 -20.79
N VAL A 624 -34.42 -9.36 -20.33
CA VAL A 624 -34.33 -10.82 -20.55
C VAL A 624 -35.48 -11.55 -19.88
N PHE A 625 -35.84 -11.16 -18.66
CA PHE A 625 -36.98 -11.75 -17.93
C PHE A 625 -38.31 -11.46 -18.65
N ALA A 626 -38.52 -10.25 -19.11
CA ALA A 626 -39.72 -9.87 -19.89
C ALA A 626 -39.83 -10.68 -21.19
N ILE A 627 -38.73 -10.86 -21.92
CA ILE A 627 -38.68 -11.69 -23.13
C ILE A 627 -38.98 -13.16 -22.79
N ALA A 628 -38.42 -13.71 -21.72
CA ALA A 628 -38.72 -15.07 -21.29
C ALA A 628 -40.19 -15.29 -20.93
N VAL A 629 -40.83 -14.31 -20.28
CA VAL A 629 -42.25 -14.34 -19.96
C VAL A 629 -43.10 -14.26 -21.26
N LEU A 630 -42.76 -13.38 -22.19
CA LEU A 630 -43.47 -13.27 -23.48
C LEU A 630 -43.36 -14.56 -24.30
N VAL A 631 -42.16 -15.16 -24.36
CA VAL A 631 -41.94 -16.45 -25.03
C VAL A 631 -42.77 -17.56 -24.38
N SER A 632 -42.81 -17.60 -23.05
CA SER A 632 -43.59 -18.59 -22.29
C SER A 632 -45.08 -18.43 -22.55
N VAL A 633 -45.61 -17.21 -22.56
CA VAL A 633 -47.00 -16.90 -22.89
C VAL A 633 -47.32 -17.29 -24.33
N ALA A 634 -46.42 -16.97 -25.26
CA ALA A 634 -46.58 -17.35 -26.68
C ALA A 634 -46.63 -18.88 -26.88
N ILE A 635 -45.75 -19.63 -26.17
CA ILE A 635 -45.73 -21.09 -26.19
C ILE A 635 -47.05 -21.63 -25.58
N MET A 636 -47.54 -21.03 -24.51
CA MET A 636 -48.78 -21.43 -23.84
C MET A 636 -50.00 -21.16 -24.74
N LEU A 637 -50.05 -20.02 -25.43
CA LEU A 637 -51.08 -19.68 -26.40
C LEU A 637 -51.02 -20.61 -27.63
N TYR A 638 -49.80 -20.90 -28.13
CA TYR A 638 -49.60 -21.83 -29.24
C TYR A 638 -50.09 -23.24 -28.89
N ARG A 639 -49.74 -23.77 -27.67
CA ARG A 639 -50.22 -25.03 -27.19
C ARG A 639 -51.74 -25.08 -27.01
N ARG A 640 -52.36 -24.00 -26.56
CA ARG A 640 -53.82 -23.88 -26.47
C ARG A 640 -54.53 -23.85 -27.84
N ARG A 641 -53.88 -23.29 -28.87
CA ARG A 641 -54.48 -23.15 -30.19
C ARG A 641 -54.30 -24.38 -31.07
N PHE A 642 -53.32 -25.22 -30.84
CA PHE A 642 -52.99 -26.37 -31.65
C PHE A 642 -53.00 -27.72 -30.86
N GLY A 643 -53.31 -27.73 -29.57
CA GLY A 643 -53.38 -28.92 -28.72
C GLY A 643 -54.77 -29.49 -28.53
N GLY A 644 -55.69 -29.28 -29.47
CA GLY A 644 -57.05 -29.85 -29.42
C GLY A 644 -57.34 -30.69 -30.66
N SER A 645 -57.09 -31.98 -30.56
CA SER A 645 -57.86 -33.08 -31.13
C SER A 645 -56.99 -34.31 -31.37
N GLY A 646 -57.25 -35.32 -30.66
CA GLY A 646 -56.72 -36.66 -30.78
C GLY A 646 -57.42 -37.57 -29.80
N ASP A 647 -58.70 -37.87 -30.04
CA ASP A 647 -59.44 -38.95 -29.40
C ASP A 647 -58.74 -40.30 -29.76
N PRO A 648 -58.52 -41.18 -28.82
CA PRO A 648 -58.17 -42.56 -29.11
C PRO A 648 -59.44 -43.35 -29.43
N ALA A 649 -59.63 -43.69 -30.70
CA ALA A 649 -60.62 -44.67 -31.11
C ALA A 649 -60.26 -46.06 -30.58
N ASP A 650 -61.17 -46.56 -29.81
CA ASP A 650 -61.35 -47.94 -29.40
C ASP A 650 -61.46 -48.86 -30.62
N GLY A 651 -60.80 -49.99 -30.62
CA GLY A 651 -60.84 -51.01 -31.69
C GLY A 651 -60.46 -52.35 -31.15
N SER A 652 -61.46 -52.98 -30.58
CA SER A 652 -61.49 -54.42 -30.22
C SER A 652 -61.56 -55.31 -31.48
N THR A 653 -61.14 -56.59 -31.26
CA THR A 653 -61.47 -57.87 -31.93
C THR A 653 -60.43 -58.24 -33.05
N THR A 654 -59.85 -59.35 -32.94
CA THR A 654 -60.02 -60.83 -32.73
C THR A 654 -58.65 -61.46 -32.63
#